data_c667bd366a743a448c5f5d093c14d6eb
#
_entry.id   c667bd366a743a448c5f5d093c14d6eb
#
_cell.length_a   1.000
_cell.length_b   1.000
_cell.length_c   1.000
_cell.angle_alpha   90.00
_cell.angle_beta   90.00
_cell.angle_gamma   90.00
#
_symmetry.space_group_name_H-M   'P 1'
#
loop_
_entity.id
_entity.type
_entity.pdbx_description
1 polymer ?
#
loop_
_entity_poly.entity_id
_entity_poly.type
_entity_poly.pdbx_seq_one_letter_code
_entity_poly.pdbx_strand_id
1 'polypeptide(L)'
;MKLSELNTGEQGVIVKVNGHGSFRKRLIEMGFIAGKKVTVVLNAPLKDPIEYEILGYKLSLRRSEAEQIEVIGESEAKEVMKYDHSYDTIFADDCDEEWSLNKMMAKLAEERKHVIRVALVGNPNCGKTSLFNIASGSHEHVGNYSGVTVDAKEGRFEYKGYKFVLVDLPGTYSLSAYSPEELYVRKNLIENVPDVVINVVDASNIERNLYLTAQVIDMNLKVVMALNMYDELKAKGDELDIKQLGYLLGMPICPTVSRDGTGIHELFDTVIKIYTHSDARLARHIHINHGAELEKSIERIKLLLQKNSSLRDKYSTRYLAIKYLEDDKDIEKVIDALPDRDEIIAARVEEEKRIQDLLHTNTESAIVDAKYAFIQGALAETYKPHPDTVPKKTVTDKIDAVVTNRWLAFPIFIAMLYLIFQATFTLGDYPMQWIDWFVGKVGEFTAMVMPDGWFKDLVVNGVISGVGSVLVFLPNILILYFFISLMEDSGYMSRAAFIVDKLMHKIGLHGKSFIPMVMGFGCNVPAIMATRAIESRKSRMITIAIIPFMSCAGRLPIFVLLAGAFFPGKAALALLGIYMLGIVLAILSAIVLSKFVKDDDLPFVMELPPYRIPTAKAIWRHTWEKGQQYLQKMATTILVCSVIIWFLGYFPKSQELESAQEAYAEMTSGSRVNASASMSPEQLAARIDTLYAFQQEHSYIGQLGRIVSPVMEPLGFNWKMDVGLLTGIAAKELVVSTLGVMYSEGAKVSGGEDLSADTQLQTALVKDITPAAAMSFMVFILLYFPCVATFVAIKNETGKWRWAVACCVYTMIVAWVMSFAIYRILLLFG
;
A
#
# COMPACT_ATOMS: atom_id res chain seq x y z
N MET A 1 -15.45 33.76 -9.54
CA MET A 1 -16.05 32.88 -8.52
C MET A 1 -15.06 31.78 -8.16
N LYS A 2 -15.25 31.10 -7.03
CA LYS A 2 -14.38 29.95 -6.67
C LYS A 2 -14.94 28.65 -7.24
N LEU A 3 -14.09 27.70 -7.57
CA LEU A 3 -14.51 26.41 -8.11
C LEU A 3 -15.45 25.65 -7.14
N SER A 4 -15.26 25.83 -5.82
CA SER A 4 -16.11 25.24 -4.78
C SER A 4 -17.56 25.78 -4.73
N GLU A 5 -17.84 26.89 -5.41
CA GLU A 5 -19.17 27.57 -5.45
C GLU A 5 -20.04 27.02 -6.59
N LEU A 6 -19.46 26.32 -7.57
CA LEU A 6 -20.21 25.68 -8.66
C LEU A 6 -21.10 24.55 -8.15
N ASN A 7 -22.31 24.47 -8.67
CA ASN A 7 -23.24 23.38 -8.36
C ASN A 7 -23.02 22.16 -9.28
N THR A 8 -23.54 21.01 -8.87
CA THR A 8 -23.49 19.78 -9.66
C THR A 8 -24.08 20.00 -11.05
N GLY A 9 -23.33 19.68 -12.08
CA GLY A 9 -23.67 19.88 -13.49
C GLY A 9 -23.25 21.23 -14.07
N GLU A 10 -22.84 22.20 -13.24
CA GLU A 10 -22.33 23.47 -13.72
C GLU A 10 -20.90 23.37 -14.24
N GLN A 11 -20.57 24.25 -15.17
CA GLN A 11 -19.29 24.31 -15.85
C GLN A 11 -18.65 25.68 -15.62
N GLY A 12 -17.34 25.67 -15.42
CA GLY A 12 -16.54 26.89 -15.33
C GLY A 12 -15.25 26.75 -16.14
N VAL A 13 -14.66 27.89 -16.47
CA VAL A 13 -13.33 27.95 -17.10
C VAL A 13 -12.34 28.47 -16.07
N ILE A 14 -11.25 27.78 -15.87
CA ILE A 14 -10.23 28.12 -14.89
C ILE A 14 -9.52 29.40 -15.32
N VAL A 15 -9.43 30.36 -14.41
CA VAL A 15 -8.68 31.60 -14.61
C VAL A 15 -7.33 31.51 -13.91
N LYS A 16 -7.34 31.04 -12.66
CA LYS A 16 -6.13 31.04 -11.84
C LYS A 16 -6.21 29.98 -10.75
N VAL A 17 -5.09 29.34 -10.51
CA VAL A 17 -4.89 28.46 -9.34
C VAL A 17 -4.06 29.22 -8.31
N ASN A 18 -4.66 29.53 -7.16
CA ASN A 18 -4.00 30.20 -6.04
C ASN A 18 -3.28 29.15 -5.15
N GLY A 19 -2.51 29.63 -4.16
CA GLY A 19 -1.71 28.77 -3.29
C GLY A 19 -0.23 28.79 -3.66
N HIS A 20 0.60 28.13 -2.85
CA HIS A 20 2.05 28.11 -3.01
C HIS A 20 2.61 26.68 -2.82
N GLY A 21 3.78 26.44 -3.40
CA GLY A 21 4.53 25.19 -3.23
C GLY A 21 3.89 23.97 -3.88
N SER A 22 4.09 22.81 -3.25
CA SER A 22 3.69 21.48 -3.77
C SER A 22 2.19 21.37 -4.07
N PHE A 23 1.34 22.08 -3.36
CA PHE A 23 -0.11 22.06 -3.55
C PHE A 23 -0.50 22.58 -4.94
N ARG A 24 -0.09 23.81 -5.26
CA ARG A 24 -0.41 24.46 -6.54
C ARG A 24 0.15 23.66 -7.71
N LYS A 25 1.40 23.23 -7.59
CA LYS A 25 2.07 22.46 -8.64
C LYS A 25 1.35 21.16 -8.95
N ARG A 26 0.93 20.43 -7.92
CA ARG A 26 0.18 19.19 -8.10
C ARG A 26 -1.14 19.39 -8.84
N LEU A 27 -1.89 20.46 -8.53
CA LEU A 27 -3.13 20.81 -9.25
C LEU A 27 -2.85 21.13 -10.71
N ILE A 28 -1.80 21.90 -10.99
CA ILE A 28 -1.42 22.26 -12.36
C ILE A 28 -0.98 21.00 -13.15
N GLU A 29 -0.15 20.13 -12.58
CA GLU A 29 0.24 18.84 -13.18
C GLU A 29 -0.97 17.92 -13.46
N MET A 30 -2.02 18.07 -12.69
CA MET A 30 -3.30 17.39 -12.90
C MET A 30 -4.22 18.09 -13.92
N GLY A 31 -3.73 19.13 -14.59
CA GLY A 31 -4.46 19.83 -15.66
C GLY A 31 -5.34 20.97 -15.21
N PHE A 32 -5.29 21.42 -13.92
CA PHE A 32 -5.95 22.67 -13.50
C PHE A 32 -5.15 23.88 -13.95
N ILE A 33 -5.18 24.16 -15.23
CA ILE A 33 -4.48 25.28 -15.87
C ILE A 33 -5.47 26.31 -16.37
N ALA A 34 -5.01 27.57 -16.50
CA ALA A 34 -5.83 28.65 -17.03
C ALA A 34 -6.39 28.29 -18.42
N GLY A 35 -7.63 28.67 -18.67
CA GLY A 35 -8.29 28.39 -19.92
C GLY A 35 -8.94 27.02 -20.07
N LYS A 36 -8.74 26.10 -19.14
CA LYS A 36 -9.37 24.77 -19.19
C LYS A 36 -10.77 24.78 -18.58
N LYS A 37 -11.66 24.04 -19.23
CA LYS A 37 -13.04 23.84 -18.82
C LYS A 37 -13.08 22.77 -17.72
N VAL A 38 -13.77 23.04 -16.63
CA VAL A 38 -14.00 22.12 -15.53
C VAL A 38 -15.51 22.00 -15.26
N THR A 39 -15.99 20.78 -15.04
CA THR A 39 -17.40 20.48 -14.78
C THR A 39 -17.53 19.84 -13.40
N VAL A 40 -18.50 20.27 -12.60
CA VAL A 40 -18.84 19.61 -11.33
C VAL A 40 -19.69 18.39 -11.62
N VAL A 41 -19.17 17.20 -11.34
CA VAL A 41 -19.87 15.91 -11.61
C VAL A 41 -20.79 15.55 -10.46
N LEU A 42 -20.25 15.46 -9.24
CA LEU A 42 -21.02 15.14 -8.04
C LEU A 42 -20.32 15.57 -6.75
N ASN A 43 -21.11 15.66 -5.69
CA ASN A 43 -20.61 15.87 -4.34
C ASN A 43 -20.64 14.54 -3.58
N ALA A 44 -19.61 14.26 -2.76
CA ALA A 44 -19.64 13.13 -1.84
C ALA A 44 -20.90 13.17 -0.93
N PRO A 45 -21.34 12.03 -0.37
CA PRO A 45 -22.53 11.97 0.49
C PRO A 45 -22.54 12.96 1.65
N LEU A 46 -21.35 13.31 2.18
CA LEU A 46 -21.16 14.31 3.23
C LEU A 46 -20.89 15.74 2.70
N LYS A 47 -21.14 16.00 1.41
CA LYS A 47 -20.88 17.26 0.68
C LYS A 47 -19.39 17.64 0.54
N ASP A 48 -18.49 16.76 0.81
CA ASP A 48 -17.05 16.92 0.71
C ASP A 48 -16.37 15.55 0.73
N PRO A 49 -15.44 15.23 -0.22
CA PRO A 49 -14.96 16.03 -1.35
C PRO A 49 -15.96 16.21 -2.50
N ILE A 50 -15.58 17.01 -3.49
CA ILE A 50 -16.37 17.27 -4.72
C ILE A 50 -15.65 16.62 -5.90
N GLU A 51 -16.38 15.89 -6.74
CA GLU A 51 -15.86 15.30 -7.97
C GLU A 51 -16.00 16.29 -9.13
N TYR A 52 -14.91 16.51 -9.81
CA TYR A 52 -14.78 17.36 -10.99
C TYR A 52 -14.36 16.54 -12.19
N GLU A 53 -14.81 16.91 -13.37
CA GLU A 53 -14.33 16.43 -14.65
C GLU A 53 -13.49 17.51 -15.32
N ILE A 54 -12.25 17.16 -15.66
CA ILE A 54 -11.29 18.03 -16.34
C ILE A 54 -10.47 17.19 -17.32
N LEU A 55 -10.18 17.68 -18.51
CA LEU A 55 -9.42 16.96 -19.55
C LEU A 55 -9.95 15.54 -19.84
N GLY A 56 -11.28 15.33 -19.68
CA GLY A 56 -11.93 14.04 -19.95
C GLY A 56 -11.78 12.97 -18.87
N TYR A 57 -11.24 13.30 -17.70
CA TYR A 57 -11.18 12.39 -16.57
C TYR A 57 -11.78 12.99 -15.29
N LYS A 58 -12.10 12.10 -14.34
CA LYS A 58 -12.76 12.47 -13.10
C LYS A 58 -11.79 12.44 -11.94
N LEU A 59 -11.78 13.50 -11.15
CA LEU A 59 -10.98 13.59 -9.95
C LEU A 59 -11.75 14.32 -8.84
N SER A 60 -11.38 14.04 -7.60
CA SER A 60 -12.01 14.62 -6.43
C SER A 60 -11.06 15.57 -5.73
N LEU A 61 -11.56 16.76 -5.40
CA LEU A 61 -10.89 17.75 -4.56
C LEU A 61 -11.73 18.03 -3.33
N ARG A 62 -11.09 18.31 -2.21
CA ARG A 62 -11.77 18.84 -1.04
C ARG A 62 -12.27 20.25 -1.33
N ARG A 63 -13.34 20.64 -0.66
CA ARG A 63 -13.92 21.95 -0.82
C ARG A 63 -12.91 23.08 -0.52
N SER A 64 -12.10 22.93 0.52
CA SER A 64 -11.02 23.86 0.87
C SER A 64 -9.94 23.98 -0.22
N GLU A 65 -9.69 22.91 -0.97
CA GLU A 65 -8.75 22.90 -2.09
C GLU A 65 -9.37 23.55 -3.33
N ALA A 66 -10.64 23.26 -3.62
CA ALA A 66 -11.38 23.86 -4.71
C ALA A 66 -11.60 25.39 -4.50
N GLU A 67 -11.60 25.88 -3.27
CA GLU A 67 -11.62 27.33 -2.94
C GLU A 67 -10.35 28.06 -3.42
N GLN A 68 -9.26 27.36 -3.67
CA GLN A 68 -8.02 27.94 -4.19
C GLN A 68 -8.04 28.14 -5.72
N ILE A 69 -9.06 27.61 -6.41
CA ILE A 69 -9.17 27.67 -7.87
C ILE A 69 -10.23 28.71 -8.24
N GLU A 70 -9.83 29.71 -9.03
CA GLU A 70 -10.71 30.73 -9.56
C GLU A 70 -11.22 30.35 -10.94
N VAL A 71 -12.55 30.46 -11.12
CA VAL A 71 -13.24 30.15 -12.37
C VAL A 71 -14.19 31.28 -12.80
N ILE A 72 -14.45 31.35 -14.10
CA ILE A 72 -15.45 32.22 -14.71
C ILE A 72 -16.46 31.41 -15.49
N GLY A 73 -17.63 31.96 -15.74
CA GLY A 73 -18.64 31.30 -16.58
C GLY A 73 -18.19 31.18 -18.03
N GLU A 74 -18.69 30.17 -18.74
CA GLU A 74 -18.34 29.92 -20.15
C GLU A 74 -18.65 31.12 -21.10
N SER A 75 -19.65 31.89 -20.76
CA SER A 75 -20.02 33.14 -21.50
C SER A 75 -18.97 34.25 -21.37
N GLU A 76 -18.40 34.40 -20.17
CA GLU A 76 -17.37 35.39 -19.89
C GLU A 76 -16.01 34.98 -20.43
N ALA A 77 -15.75 33.68 -20.49
CA ALA A 77 -14.48 33.11 -21.00
C ALA A 77 -14.24 33.42 -22.48
N LYS A 78 -15.30 33.49 -23.29
CA LYS A 78 -15.17 33.77 -24.74
C LYS A 78 -14.67 35.19 -25.02
N GLU A 79 -14.81 36.12 -24.08
CA GLU A 79 -14.30 37.50 -24.21
C GLU A 79 -12.81 37.59 -23.77
N VAL A 80 -12.39 36.76 -22.80
CA VAL A 80 -11.06 36.83 -22.19
C VAL A 80 -10.01 36.03 -22.98
N MET A 81 -10.41 35.00 -23.74
CA MET A 81 -9.51 34.09 -24.45
C MET A 81 -9.06 34.53 -25.85
N LYS A 82 -9.09 35.83 -26.18
CA LYS A 82 -8.45 36.32 -27.41
C LYS A 82 -6.95 36.53 -27.24
N TYR A 83 -6.22 35.56 -26.67
CA TYR A 83 -4.77 35.52 -26.68
C TYR A 83 -4.31 34.52 -27.76
N ASP A 84 -3.68 35.06 -28.80
CA ASP A 84 -3.03 34.36 -29.89
C ASP A 84 -1.69 33.79 -29.37
N HIS A 85 -1.63 32.50 -29.16
CA HIS A 85 -0.40 31.79 -28.85
C HIS A 85 -0.01 30.93 -30.04
N SER A 86 0.68 31.52 -31.02
CA SER A 86 1.40 30.75 -32.02
C SER A 86 2.72 30.28 -31.40
N TYR A 87 2.77 29.03 -30.92
CA TYR A 87 4.02 28.37 -30.54
C TYR A 87 4.49 27.54 -31.70
N ASP A 88 5.48 28.03 -32.44
CA ASP A 88 6.18 27.28 -33.48
C ASP A 88 7.14 26.26 -32.84
N THR A 89 7.13 25.04 -33.34
CA THR A 89 8.13 24.02 -32.99
C THR A 89 9.46 24.43 -33.58
N ILE A 90 10.46 24.73 -32.74
CA ILE A 90 11.83 24.94 -33.23
C ILE A 90 12.42 23.55 -33.48
N PHE A 91 12.63 23.22 -34.74
CA PHE A 91 13.45 22.07 -35.15
C PHE A 91 14.91 22.46 -34.92
N ALA A 92 15.58 21.79 -34.00
CA ALA A 92 16.97 22.02 -33.71
C ALA A 92 17.85 21.37 -34.79
N ASP A 93 18.13 22.10 -35.89
CA ASP A 93 19.14 21.70 -36.85
C ASP A 93 20.57 21.99 -36.38
N ASP A 94 20.76 22.73 -35.31
CA ASP A 94 22.05 23.08 -34.70
C ASP A 94 22.21 22.54 -33.31
N CYS A 95 22.34 21.22 -33.16
CA CYS A 95 22.71 20.61 -31.86
C CYS A 95 24.16 20.15 -31.85
N ASP A 96 25.08 21.05 -31.55
CA ASP A 96 26.47 20.71 -31.16
C ASP A 96 26.57 19.89 -29.84
N GLU A 97 25.44 19.59 -29.23
CA GLU A 97 25.32 18.80 -27.98
C GLU A 97 24.95 17.33 -28.19
N GLU A 98 25.17 16.75 -29.30
CA GLU A 98 25.05 15.29 -29.57
C GLU A 98 25.93 14.40 -28.67
N TRP A 99 26.32 14.79 -27.42
CA TRP A 99 27.46 14.62 -27.05
C TRP A 99 27.76 13.70 -25.98
N SER A 100 27.45 13.86 -24.82
CA SER A 100 28.02 13.00 -23.82
C SER A 100 27.19 11.78 -23.52
N LEU A 101 25.85 11.96 -23.39
CA LEU A 101 24.94 10.87 -23.06
C LEU A 101 24.82 9.89 -24.23
N ASN A 102 24.70 10.38 -25.49
CA ASN A 102 24.61 9.52 -26.67
C ASN A 102 25.92 8.76 -26.94
N LYS A 103 27.09 9.39 -26.71
CA LYS A 103 28.39 8.69 -26.83
C LYS A 103 28.62 7.70 -25.72
N MET A 104 28.19 8.02 -24.48
CA MET A 104 28.26 7.08 -23.37
C MET A 104 27.31 5.90 -23.58
N MET A 105 26.10 6.13 -24.10
CA MET A 105 25.15 5.07 -24.46
C MET A 105 25.64 4.21 -25.61
N ALA A 106 26.25 4.81 -26.67
CA ALA A 106 26.83 4.05 -27.78
C ALA A 106 28.00 3.15 -27.30
N LYS A 107 28.85 3.66 -26.41
CA LYS A 107 29.95 2.89 -25.81
C LYS A 107 29.42 1.75 -24.90
N LEU A 108 28.40 2.01 -24.08
CA LEU A 108 27.74 0.98 -23.26
C LEU A 108 27.00 -0.06 -24.10
N ALA A 109 26.43 0.33 -25.23
CA ALA A 109 25.78 -0.59 -26.16
C ALA A 109 26.80 -1.51 -26.86
N GLU A 110 28.00 -1.01 -27.24
CA GLU A 110 29.09 -1.82 -27.79
C GLU A 110 29.64 -2.83 -26.77
N GLU A 111 29.74 -2.44 -25.51
CA GLU A 111 30.19 -3.32 -24.41
C GLU A 111 29.18 -4.44 -24.08
N ARG A 112 27.88 -4.20 -24.29
CA ARG A 112 26.77 -5.09 -23.88
C ARG A 112 26.22 -5.99 -25.00
N LYS A 113 26.95 -6.26 -26.06
CA LYS A 113 26.52 -7.06 -27.23
C LYS A 113 25.25 -7.89 -27.01
N HIS A 114 24.13 -7.50 -27.66
CA HIS A 114 22.82 -8.19 -27.63
C HIS A 114 21.99 -8.09 -26.33
N VAL A 115 22.33 -7.25 -25.35
CA VAL A 115 21.49 -6.99 -24.17
C VAL A 115 20.91 -5.59 -24.25
N ILE A 116 19.59 -5.45 -24.28
CA ILE A 116 18.87 -4.16 -24.33
C ILE A 116 18.20 -3.93 -22.98
N ARG A 117 18.54 -2.84 -22.28
CA ARG A 117 17.87 -2.40 -21.07
C ARG A 117 16.76 -1.41 -21.41
N VAL A 118 15.52 -1.75 -21.01
CA VAL A 118 14.34 -0.95 -21.30
C VAL A 118 13.66 -0.57 -20.01
N ALA A 119 13.39 0.72 -19.81
CA ALA A 119 12.57 1.21 -18.69
C ALA A 119 11.15 1.50 -19.17
N LEU A 120 10.15 0.99 -18.43
CA LEU A 120 8.75 1.35 -18.64
C LEU A 120 8.40 2.56 -17.78
N VAL A 121 7.95 3.63 -18.41
CA VAL A 121 7.46 4.85 -17.76
C VAL A 121 6.02 5.11 -18.19
N GLY A 122 5.20 5.68 -17.37
CA GLY A 122 3.83 6.03 -17.71
C GLY A 122 2.99 6.39 -16.50
N ASN A 123 1.86 7.01 -16.75
CA ASN A 123 0.93 7.42 -15.69
C ASN A 123 0.39 6.21 -14.92
N PRO A 124 -0.06 6.39 -13.66
CA PRO A 124 -0.85 5.36 -12.99
C PRO A 124 -2.06 4.93 -13.85
N ASN A 125 -2.37 3.66 -13.84
CA ASN A 125 -3.51 3.05 -14.57
C ASN A 125 -3.44 3.07 -16.12
N CYS A 126 -2.33 3.50 -16.73
CA CYS A 126 -2.15 3.43 -18.20
C CYS A 126 -1.92 2.01 -18.75
N GLY A 127 -1.90 0.99 -17.88
CA GLY A 127 -1.70 -0.41 -18.28
C GLY A 127 -0.23 -0.85 -18.37
N LYS A 128 0.70 -0.09 -17.79
CA LYS A 128 2.15 -0.35 -17.80
C LYS A 128 2.51 -1.72 -17.25
N THR A 129 2.05 -2.08 -16.04
CA THR A 129 2.30 -3.38 -15.43
C THR A 129 1.66 -4.53 -16.20
N SER A 130 0.52 -4.31 -16.89
CA SER A 130 -0.09 -5.30 -17.78
C SER A 130 0.81 -5.56 -18.99
N LEU A 131 1.37 -4.51 -19.59
CA LEU A 131 2.33 -4.63 -20.69
C LEU A 131 3.60 -5.36 -20.24
N PHE A 132 4.14 -5.01 -19.06
CA PHE A 132 5.28 -5.68 -18.46
C PHE A 132 5.03 -7.19 -18.28
N ASN A 133 3.88 -7.57 -17.71
CA ASN A 133 3.54 -8.96 -17.44
C ASN A 133 3.39 -9.81 -18.71
N ILE A 134 2.87 -9.23 -19.79
CA ILE A 134 2.73 -9.93 -21.06
C ILE A 134 4.10 -10.09 -21.74
N ALA A 135 4.93 -9.04 -21.68
CA ALA A 135 6.24 -9.04 -22.31
C ALA A 135 7.24 -9.97 -21.61
N SER A 136 7.26 -9.96 -20.27
CA SER A 136 8.22 -10.73 -19.46
C SER A 136 7.83 -12.20 -19.27
N GLY A 137 6.58 -12.56 -19.56
CA GLY A 137 6.07 -13.89 -19.25
C GLY A 137 6.05 -14.16 -17.75
N SER A 138 6.52 -15.35 -17.32
CA SER A 138 6.57 -15.75 -15.90
C SER A 138 7.95 -15.57 -15.23
N HIS A 139 8.88 -14.86 -15.86
CA HIS A 139 10.27 -14.68 -15.38
C HIS A 139 10.45 -13.31 -14.69
N GLU A 140 9.83 -13.13 -13.54
CA GLU A 140 9.94 -11.89 -12.74
C GLU A 140 10.99 -12.05 -11.63
N HIS A 141 11.88 -11.07 -11.49
CA HIS A 141 12.70 -10.86 -10.30
C HIS A 141 12.34 -9.52 -9.67
N VAL A 142 11.98 -9.53 -8.40
CA VAL A 142 11.77 -8.29 -7.62
C VAL A 142 13.14 -7.80 -7.17
N GLY A 143 13.61 -6.72 -7.75
CA GLY A 143 14.83 -6.02 -7.36
C GLY A 143 14.54 -5.04 -6.23
N ASN A 144 14.99 -5.33 -5.00
CA ASN A 144 15.00 -4.36 -3.92
C ASN A 144 16.26 -3.48 -4.06
N TYR A 145 16.08 -2.24 -4.47
CA TYR A 145 17.17 -1.27 -4.47
C TYR A 145 17.30 -0.61 -3.08
N SER A 146 18.52 -0.61 -2.55
CA SER A 146 18.82 -0.07 -1.23
C SER A 146 18.54 1.45 -1.16
N GLY A 147 17.62 1.85 -0.28
CA GLY A 147 17.42 3.25 0.09
C GLY A 147 16.02 3.83 -0.14
N VAL A 148 15.15 3.17 -0.90
CA VAL A 148 13.74 3.58 -1.11
C VAL A 148 12.81 2.38 -0.97
N THR A 149 11.69 2.55 -0.28
CA THR A 149 10.66 1.51 -0.08
C THR A 149 9.79 1.26 -1.33
N VAL A 150 10.33 1.53 -2.52
CA VAL A 150 9.62 1.37 -3.80
C VAL A 150 10.21 0.17 -4.53
N ASP A 151 9.39 -0.85 -4.79
CA ASP A 151 9.79 -2.05 -5.51
C ASP A 151 9.66 -1.82 -7.02
N ALA A 152 10.76 -1.78 -7.76
CA ALA A 152 10.73 -1.93 -9.21
C ALA A 152 10.81 -3.42 -9.56
N LYS A 153 10.01 -3.85 -10.52
CA LYS A 153 10.05 -5.21 -11.05
C LYS A 153 10.99 -5.26 -12.25
N GLU A 154 11.89 -6.23 -12.29
CA GLU A 154 12.75 -6.51 -13.43
C GLU A 154 12.33 -7.82 -14.09
N GLY A 155 12.03 -7.77 -15.39
CA GLY A 155 11.71 -8.94 -16.21
C GLY A 155 12.79 -9.16 -17.27
N ARG A 156 13.10 -10.42 -17.57
CA ARG A 156 14.09 -10.79 -18.57
C ARG A 156 13.47 -11.75 -19.58
N PHE A 157 13.61 -11.45 -20.86
CA PHE A 157 13.16 -12.33 -21.94
C PHE A 157 14.04 -12.18 -23.18
N GLU A 158 13.93 -13.11 -24.09
CA GLU A 158 14.64 -13.09 -25.38
C GLU A 158 13.67 -12.85 -26.55
N TYR A 159 14.02 -11.93 -27.44
CA TYR A 159 13.25 -11.63 -28.62
C TYR A 159 14.18 -11.30 -29.80
N LYS A 160 14.01 -12.01 -30.91
CA LYS A 160 14.80 -11.86 -32.16
C LYS A 160 16.33 -11.84 -31.94
N GLY A 161 16.84 -12.68 -31.02
CA GLY A 161 18.28 -12.77 -30.74
C GLY A 161 18.83 -11.71 -29.78
N TYR A 162 17.99 -10.84 -29.26
CA TYR A 162 18.33 -9.85 -28.23
C TYR A 162 17.78 -10.28 -26.85
N LYS A 163 18.58 -10.06 -25.81
CA LYS A 163 18.17 -10.26 -24.41
C LYS A 163 17.63 -8.94 -23.88
N PHE A 164 16.35 -8.88 -23.58
CA PHE A 164 15.71 -7.73 -22.98
C PHE A 164 15.77 -7.79 -21.46
N VAL A 165 16.15 -6.68 -20.86
CA VAL A 165 16.03 -6.43 -19.42
C VAL A 165 15.01 -5.31 -19.26
N LEU A 166 13.77 -5.67 -18.95
CA LEU A 166 12.65 -4.75 -18.83
C LEU A 166 12.48 -4.36 -17.37
N VAL A 167 12.48 -3.07 -17.06
CA VAL A 167 12.30 -2.53 -15.71
C VAL A 167 10.95 -1.82 -15.64
N ASP A 168 10.01 -2.34 -14.82
CA ASP A 168 8.73 -1.68 -14.56
C ASP A 168 8.91 -0.63 -13.46
N LEU A 169 8.95 0.64 -13.85
CA LEU A 169 9.04 1.74 -12.91
C LEU A 169 7.66 2.10 -12.35
N PRO A 170 7.55 2.65 -11.13
CA PRO A 170 6.28 3.12 -10.58
C PRO A 170 5.53 4.05 -11.51
N GLY A 171 4.19 4.01 -11.47
CA GLY A 171 3.37 4.97 -12.21
C GLY A 171 3.48 6.35 -11.62
N THR A 172 3.78 7.35 -12.46
CA THR A 172 3.93 8.75 -12.05
C THR A 172 3.22 9.68 -13.02
N TYR A 173 2.72 10.81 -12.53
CA TYR A 173 2.10 11.83 -13.38
C TYR A 173 3.13 12.84 -13.88
N SER A 174 4.22 13.00 -13.14
CA SER A 174 5.32 13.91 -13.48
C SER A 174 6.66 13.32 -12.99
N LEU A 175 7.76 13.92 -13.42
CA LEU A 175 9.12 13.63 -12.94
C LEU A 175 9.59 14.67 -11.91
N SER A 176 8.68 15.31 -11.21
CA SER A 176 8.99 16.20 -10.10
C SER A 176 9.35 15.39 -8.84
N ALA A 177 10.09 16.01 -7.91
CA ALA A 177 10.60 15.32 -6.73
C ALA A 177 9.64 15.36 -5.52
N TYR A 178 8.32 15.30 -5.74
CA TYR A 178 7.34 15.42 -4.66
C TYR A 178 6.98 14.10 -3.99
N SER A 179 6.81 13.04 -4.78
CA SER A 179 6.56 11.71 -4.22
C SER A 179 7.83 10.87 -4.24
N PRO A 180 7.99 9.90 -3.32
CA PRO A 180 9.08 8.95 -3.35
C PRO A 180 9.14 8.17 -4.67
N GLU A 181 7.99 7.87 -5.26
CA GLU A 181 7.84 7.18 -6.54
C GLU A 181 8.37 8.03 -7.69
N GLU A 182 7.98 9.31 -7.77
CA GLU A 182 8.46 10.25 -8.79
C GLU A 182 9.98 10.43 -8.71
N LEU A 183 10.48 10.63 -7.49
CA LEU A 183 11.92 10.74 -7.25
C LEU A 183 12.67 9.47 -7.66
N TYR A 184 12.08 8.29 -7.38
CA TYR A 184 12.67 7.01 -7.77
C TYR A 184 12.73 6.85 -9.29
N VAL A 185 11.63 7.13 -10.01
CA VAL A 185 11.59 7.09 -11.48
C VAL A 185 12.65 8.02 -12.06
N ARG A 186 12.70 9.26 -11.61
CA ARG A 186 13.69 10.25 -12.07
C ARG A 186 15.12 9.80 -11.83
N LYS A 187 15.44 9.34 -10.62
CA LYS A 187 16.78 8.82 -10.29
C LYS A 187 17.15 7.61 -11.15
N ASN A 188 16.22 6.70 -11.37
CA ASN A 188 16.48 5.53 -12.20
C ASN A 188 16.80 5.92 -13.65
N LEU A 189 16.05 6.87 -14.22
CA LEU A 189 16.30 7.37 -15.57
C LEU A 189 17.63 8.12 -15.72
N ILE A 190 18.13 8.76 -14.66
CA ILE A 190 19.37 9.53 -14.64
C ILE A 190 20.59 8.67 -14.26
N GLU A 191 20.46 7.86 -13.21
CA GLU A 191 21.59 7.12 -12.65
C GLU A 191 21.80 5.74 -13.32
N ASN A 192 20.71 5.10 -13.74
CA ASN A 192 20.71 3.80 -14.41
C ASN A 192 20.24 3.91 -15.87
N VAL A 193 20.71 4.91 -16.58
CA VAL A 193 20.24 5.28 -17.93
C VAL A 193 19.88 4.04 -18.76
N PRO A 194 18.59 3.86 -19.14
CA PRO A 194 18.16 2.74 -19.98
C PRO A 194 18.59 2.97 -21.44
N ASP A 195 18.79 1.91 -22.21
CA ASP A 195 19.10 2.00 -23.62
C ASP A 195 17.93 2.59 -24.41
N VAL A 196 16.70 2.26 -24.01
CA VAL A 196 15.44 2.79 -24.56
C VAL A 196 14.40 2.92 -23.45
N VAL A 197 13.63 4.00 -23.46
CA VAL A 197 12.46 4.19 -22.59
C VAL A 197 11.20 3.85 -23.39
N ILE A 198 10.35 2.98 -22.86
CA ILE A 198 9.00 2.81 -23.36
C ILE A 198 8.06 3.68 -22.50
N ASN A 199 7.52 4.73 -23.10
CA ASN A 199 6.53 5.57 -22.46
C ASN A 199 5.12 5.03 -22.75
N VAL A 200 4.45 4.49 -21.73
CA VAL A 200 3.11 3.91 -21.86
C VAL A 200 2.07 4.99 -21.64
N VAL A 201 1.32 5.31 -22.67
CA VAL A 201 0.32 6.38 -22.73
C VAL A 201 -1.07 5.78 -22.88
N ASP A 202 -2.02 6.19 -22.05
CA ASP A 202 -3.43 5.82 -22.17
C ASP A 202 -4.07 6.62 -23.31
N ALA A 203 -4.43 5.94 -24.39
CA ALA A 203 -5.07 6.55 -25.56
C ALA A 203 -6.44 7.17 -25.26
N SER A 204 -7.15 6.67 -24.24
CA SER A 204 -8.46 7.20 -23.84
C SER A 204 -8.39 8.53 -23.11
N ASN A 205 -7.21 8.90 -22.56
CA ASN A 205 -6.92 10.13 -21.81
C ASN A 205 -5.57 10.74 -22.27
N ILE A 206 -5.40 10.90 -23.58
CA ILE A 206 -4.11 11.20 -24.19
C ILE A 206 -3.52 12.53 -23.74
N GLU A 207 -4.30 13.61 -23.68
CA GLU A 207 -3.83 14.96 -23.36
C GLU A 207 -3.09 15.01 -22.01
N ARG A 208 -3.64 14.36 -20.99
CA ARG A 208 -3.04 14.28 -19.66
C ARG A 208 -1.75 13.45 -19.64
N ASN A 209 -1.76 12.33 -20.36
CA ASN A 209 -0.62 11.41 -20.38
C ASN A 209 0.57 12.02 -21.13
N LEU A 210 0.32 12.90 -22.09
CA LEU A 210 1.37 13.60 -22.83
C LEU A 210 2.16 14.60 -21.99
N TYR A 211 1.67 15.02 -20.81
CA TYR A 211 2.45 15.87 -19.90
C TYR A 211 3.71 15.17 -19.38
N LEU A 212 3.60 13.91 -18.98
CA LEU A 212 4.76 13.10 -18.61
C LEU A 212 5.67 12.88 -19.84
N THR A 213 5.08 12.64 -21.01
CA THR A 213 5.83 12.53 -22.27
C THR A 213 6.70 13.76 -22.54
N ALA A 214 6.13 14.96 -22.36
CA ALA A 214 6.85 16.22 -22.51
C ALA A 214 8.06 16.31 -21.57
N GLN A 215 7.92 15.86 -20.33
CA GLN A 215 9.03 15.84 -19.36
C GLN A 215 10.12 14.80 -19.73
N VAL A 216 9.71 13.67 -20.32
CA VAL A 216 10.68 12.65 -20.80
C VAL A 216 11.43 13.16 -22.01
N ILE A 217 10.77 13.93 -22.91
CA ILE A 217 11.44 14.64 -24.03
C ILE A 217 12.52 15.58 -23.50
N ASP A 218 12.22 16.38 -22.46
CA ASP A 218 13.20 17.30 -21.86
C ASP A 218 14.45 16.59 -21.33
N MET A 219 14.37 15.32 -20.94
CA MET A 219 15.51 14.52 -20.47
C MET A 219 16.44 14.05 -21.57
N ASN A 220 16.05 14.20 -22.83
CA ASN A 220 16.84 13.79 -23.99
C ASN A 220 17.18 12.29 -24.03
N LEU A 221 16.21 11.44 -23.73
CA LEU A 221 16.35 9.99 -23.77
C LEU A 221 15.79 9.42 -25.08
N LYS A 222 16.23 8.22 -25.47
CA LYS A 222 15.64 7.47 -26.58
C LYS A 222 14.29 6.90 -26.14
N VAL A 223 13.19 7.36 -26.74
CA VAL A 223 11.83 7.03 -26.31
C VAL A 223 11.04 6.36 -27.42
N VAL A 224 10.27 5.33 -27.07
CA VAL A 224 9.19 4.76 -27.89
C VAL A 224 7.90 4.94 -27.12
N MET A 225 6.85 5.45 -27.74
CA MET A 225 5.53 5.54 -27.12
C MET A 225 4.72 4.27 -27.39
N ALA A 226 4.30 3.60 -26.32
CA ALA A 226 3.27 2.57 -26.39
C ALA A 226 1.91 3.22 -26.12
N LEU A 227 1.15 3.47 -27.19
CA LEU A 227 -0.20 4.05 -27.11
C LEU A 227 -1.18 2.93 -26.73
N ASN A 228 -1.35 2.72 -25.43
CA ASN A 228 -2.13 1.62 -24.87
C ASN A 228 -3.62 1.96 -24.73
N MET A 229 -4.46 0.94 -24.55
CA MET A 229 -5.92 1.08 -24.54
C MET A 229 -6.46 1.67 -25.85
N TYR A 230 -5.81 1.36 -26.95
CA TYR A 230 -6.18 1.87 -28.26
C TYR A 230 -7.56 1.37 -28.73
N ASP A 231 -8.00 0.23 -28.21
CA ASP A 231 -9.36 -0.29 -28.39
C ASP A 231 -10.41 0.64 -27.77
N GLU A 232 -10.13 1.26 -26.62
CA GLU A 232 -11.04 2.22 -25.97
C GLU A 232 -11.18 3.52 -26.78
N LEU A 233 -10.07 4.02 -27.35
CA LEU A 233 -10.10 5.20 -28.24
C LEU A 233 -10.97 4.91 -29.48
N LYS A 234 -10.76 3.77 -30.12
CA LYS A 234 -11.57 3.35 -31.28
C LYS A 234 -13.05 3.16 -30.92
N ALA A 235 -13.34 2.62 -29.73
CA ALA A 235 -14.72 2.41 -29.27
C ALA A 235 -15.44 3.75 -29.01
N LYS A 236 -14.71 4.83 -28.69
CA LYS A 236 -15.27 6.20 -28.61
C LYS A 236 -15.58 6.79 -29.98
N GLY A 237 -15.04 6.23 -31.06
CA GLY A 237 -15.16 6.75 -32.40
C GLY A 237 -14.23 7.93 -32.71
N ASP A 238 -13.28 8.24 -31.84
CA ASP A 238 -12.32 9.30 -32.03
C ASP A 238 -11.21 8.87 -33.01
N GLU A 239 -10.75 9.82 -33.83
CA GLU A 239 -9.66 9.59 -34.79
C GLU A 239 -8.38 10.26 -34.31
N LEU A 240 -7.26 9.55 -34.40
CA LEU A 240 -5.92 10.05 -34.07
C LEU A 240 -4.94 9.74 -35.19
N ASP A 241 -4.32 10.77 -35.75
CA ASP A 241 -3.19 10.59 -36.69
C ASP A 241 -1.90 10.28 -35.93
N ILE A 242 -1.65 8.98 -35.75
CA ILE A 242 -0.49 8.45 -35.00
C ILE A 242 0.83 8.85 -35.66
N LYS A 243 0.88 8.93 -37.03
CA LYS A 243 2.12 9.23 -37.74
C LYS A 243 2.49 10.71 -37.56
N GLN A 244 1.50 11.59 -37.71
CA GLN A 244 1.69 13.02 -37.53
C GLN A 244 2.02 13.34 -36.07
N LEU A 245 1.33 12.73 -35.14
CA LEU A 245 1.63 12.89 -33.67
C LEU A 245 3.05 12.42 -33.36
N GLY A 246 3.48 11.27 -33.89
CA GLY A 246 4.85 10.78 -33.71
C GLY A 246 5.90 11.70 -34.28
N TYR A 247 5.60 12.34 -35.44
CA TYR A 247 6.46 13.35 -36.03
C TYR A 247 6.59 14.60 -35.15
N LEU A 248 5.47 15.10 -34.61
CA LEU A 248 5.45 16.28 -33.73
C LEU A 248 6.11 16.01 -32.37
N LEU A 249 6.00 14.81 -31.84
CA LEU A 249 6.62 14.41 -30.56
C LEU A 249 8.06 13.88 -30.72
N GLY A 250 8.59 13.76 -31.98
CA GLY A 250 9.94 13.29 -32.25
C GLY A 250 10.21 11.83 -31.85
N MET A 251 9.18 11.00 -31.70
CA MET A 251 9.30 9.61 -31.27
C MET A 251 8.31 8.69 -32.00
N PRO A 252 8.65 7.42 -32.25
CA PRO A 252 7.69 6.48 -32.83
C PRO A 252 6.61 6.10 -31.84
N ILE A 253 5.38 5.95 -32.34
CA ILE A 253 4.21 5.58 -31.58
C ILE A 253 3.71 4.23 -32.07
N CYS A 254 3.58 3.26 -31.14
CA CYS A 254 3.07 1.93 -31.40
C CYS A 254 1.71 1.76 -30.71
N PRO A 255 0.59 1.58 -31.42
CA PRO A 255 -0.70 1.27 -30.82
C PRO A 255 -0.66 -0.10 -30.16
N THR A 256 -1.08 -0.18 -28.88
CA THR A 256 -1.06 -1.42 -28.11
C THR A 256 -2.38 -1.63 -27.38
N VAL A 257 -2.72 -2.90 -27.15
CA VAL A 257 -3.78 -3.32 -26.23
C VAL A 257 -3.18 -4.33 -25.27
N SER A 258 -2.74 -3.87 -24.10
CA SER A 258 -2.03 -4.72 -23.12
C SER A 258 -2.90 -5.83 -22.55
N ARG A 259 -4.23 -5.80 -22.71
CA ARG A 259 -5.12 -6.85 -22.22
C ARG A 259 -4.99 -8.15 -23.02
N ASP A 260 -4.81 -8.08 -24.32
CA ASP A 260 -4.75 -9.22 -25.24
C ASP A 260 -3.39 -9.40 -25.93
N GLY A 261 -2.47 -8.46 -25.72
CA GLY A 261 -1.12 -8.51 -26.30
C GLY A 261 -0.97 -7.93 -27.70
N THR A 262 -2.03 -7.31 -28.24
CA THR A 262 -1.99 -6.70 -29.57
C THR A 262 -0.97 -5.56 -29.61
N GLY A 263 -0.14 -5.51 -30.69
CA GLY A 263 0.85 -4.45 -30.91
C GLY A 263 2.18 -4.59 -30.15
N ILE A 264 2.31 -5.57 -29.24
CA ILE A 264 3.51 -5.75 -28.42
C ILE A 264 4.73 -6.17 -29.25
N HIS A 265 4.54 -7.05 -30.23
CA HIS A 265 5.63 -7.43 -31.13
C HIS A 265 6.16 -6.25 -31.95
N GLU A 266 5.28 -5.41 -32.47
CA GLU A 266 5.64 -4.19 -33.21
C GLU A 266 6.38 -3.20 -32.32
N LEU A 267 5.98 -3.09 -31.06
CA LEU A 267 6.64 -2.26 -30.07
C LEU A 267 8.10 -2.69 -29.86
N PHE A 268 8.36 -3.99 -29.63
CA PHE A 268 9.73 -4.48 -29.43
C PHE A 268 10.56 -4.45 -30.72
N ASP A 269 9.94 -4.63 -31.89
CA ASP A 269 10.62 -4.43 -33.17
C ASP A 269 11.08 -2.97 -33.33
N THR A 270 10.26 -2.02 -32.91
CA THR A 270 10.59 -0.59 -32.93
C THR A 270 11.69 -0.25 -31.93
N VAL A 271 11.68 -0.86 -30.75
CA VAL A 271 12.77 -0.72 -29.75
C VAL A 271 14.10 -1.21 -30.32
N ILE A 272 14.13 -2.36 -31.02
CA ILE A 272 15.34 -2.88 -31.65
C ILE A 272 15.85 -1.90 -32.73
N LYS A 273 14.95 -1.35 -33.58
CA LYS A 273 15.32 -0.38 -34.63
C LYS A 273 15.96 0.88 -34.04
N ILE A 274 15.44 1.40 -32.94
CA ILE A 274 16.01 2.57 -32.25
C ILE A 274 17.35 2.23 -31.59
N TYR A 275 17.44 1.07 -30.95
CA TYR A 275 18.67 0.62 -30.32
C TYR A 275 19.81 0.47 -31.36
N THR A 276 19.53 -0.15 -32.51
CA THR A 276 20.49 -0.42 -33.56
C THR A 276 20.74 0.79 -34.49
N HIS A 277 20.08 1.93 -34.25
CA HIS A 277 20.13 3.10 -35.14
C HIS A 277 19.84 2.76 -36.62
N SER A 278 19.05 1.71 -36.89
CA SER A 278 18.79 1.24 -38.25
C SER A 278 17.85 2.15 -39.03
N ASP A 279 17.16 3.08 -38.38
CA ASP A 279 16.32 4.09 -39.06
C ASP A 279 16.42 5.44 -38.34
N ALA A 280 17.21 6.35 -38.92
CA ALA A 280 17.41 7.72 -38.43
C ALA A 280 16.12 8.56 -38.39
N ARG A 281 15.06 8.13 -39.09
CA ARG A 281 13.78 8.84 -39.13
C ARG A 281 12.91 8.56 -37.88
N LEU A 282 13.20 7.48 -37.12
CA LEU A 282 12.40 7.04 -35.99
C LEU A 282 12.74 7.76 -34.69
N ALA A 283 13.92 8.33 -34.55
CA ALA A 283 14.35 9.08 -33.37
C ALA A 283 14.82 10.47 -33.79
N ARG A 284 13.86 11.36 -33.99
CA ARG A 284 14.17 12.77 -34.24
C ARG A 284 14.34 13.49 -32.93
N HIS A 285 15.45 14.19 -32.77
CA HIS A 285 15.66 15.02 -31.59
C HIS A 285 14.81 16.28 -31.69
N ILE A 286 13.91 16.46 -30.74
CA ILE A 286 13.10 17.67 -30.61
C ILE A 286 13.26 18.29 -29.23
N HIS A 287 13.16 19.62 -29.20
CA HIS A 287 13.01 20.37 -27.96
C HIS A 287 11.65 21.04 -27.91
N ILE A 288 11.01 21.00 -26.75
CA ILE A 288 9.78 21.76 -26.51
C ILE A 288 10.16 23.25 -26.46
N ASN A 289 9.52 24.05 -27.29
CA ASN A 289 9.67 25.50 -27.27
C ASN A 289 8.78 26.09 -26.16
N HIS A 290 9.41 26.71 -25.17
CA HIS A 290 8.73 27.32 -24.03
C HIS A 290 8.35 28.81 -24.30
N GLY A 291 8.52 29.29 -25.52
CA GLY A 291 8.31 30.68 -25.89
C GLY A 291 9.59 31.51 -25.77
N ALA A 292 9.70 32.53 -26.63
CA ALA A 292 10.94 33.29 -26.83
C ALA A 292 11.55 33.84 -25.53
N GLU A 293 10.75 34.26 -24.58
CA GLU A 293 11.26 34.85 -23.34
C GLU A 293 11.74 33.84 -22.34
N LEU A 294 11.05 32.69 -22.19
CA LEU A 294 11.51 31.59 -21.35
C LEU A 294 12.74 30.90 -21.94
N GLU A 295 12.80 30.73 -23.27
CA GLU A 295 13.97 30.16 -23.94
C GLU A 295 15.23 30.96 -23.70
N LYS A 296 15.16 32.32 -23.66
CA LYS A 296 16.29 33.17 -23.27
C LYS A 296 16.78 32.88 -21.85
N SER A 297 15.85 32.72 -20.91
CA SER A 297 16.18 32.38 -19.52
C SER A 297 16.81 30.98 -19.40
N ILE A 298 16.23 30.00 -20.11
CA ILE A 298 16.73 28.63 -20.16
C ILE A 298 18.14 28.59 -20.74
N GLU A 299 18.39 29.26 -21.86
CA GLU A 299 19.69 29.30 -22.52
C GLU A 299 20.75 29.97 -21.63
N ARG A 300 20.41 31.08 -20.95
CA ARG A 300 21.34 31.77 -20.04
C ARG A 300 21.80 30.87 -18.90
N ILE A 301 20.85 30.16 -18.27
CA ILE A 301 21.20 29.23 -17.14
C ILE A 301 21.92 28.01 -17.69
N LYS A 302 21.51 27.46 -18.83
CA LYS A 302 22.19 26.34 -19.50
C LYS A 302 23.67 26.66 -19.76
N LEU A 303 23.99 27.83 -20.32
CA LEU A 303 25.36 28.26 -20.58
C LEU A 303 26.21 28.32 -19.29
N LEU A 304 25.64 28.75 -18.16
CA LEU A 304 26.34 28.73 -16.88
C LEU A 304 26.59 27.31 -16.38
N LEU A 305 25.61 26.43 -16.50
CA LEU A 305 25.74 25.02 -16.09
C LEU A 305 26.74 24.25 -16.96
N GLN A 306 26.88 24.60 -18.25
CA GLN A 306 27.81 23.97 -19.18
C GLN A 306 29.28 24.22 -18.83
N LYS A 307 29.61 25.27 -18.05
CA LYS A 307 30.96 25.51 -17.57
C LYS A 307 31.47 24.33 -16.71
N ASN A 308 30.58 23.57 -16.07
CA ASN A 308 30.92 22.45 -15.20
C ASN A 308 30.90 21.10 -15.95
N SER A 309 32.09 20.56 -16.23
CA SER A 309 32.26 19.28 -16.96
C SER A 309 31.58 18.09 -16.26
N SER A 310 31.64 18.05 -14.93
CA SER A 310 31.01 16.97 -14.12
C SER A 310 29.48 16.89 -14.24
N LEU A 311 28.82 18.03 -14.47
CA LEU A 311 27.39 18.08 -14.72
C LEU A 311 27.06 17.68 -16.15
N ARG A 312 27.82 18.20 -17.10
CA ARG A 312 27.65 17.93 -18.54
C ARG A 312 27.78 16.45 -18.87
N ASP A 313 28.62 15.72 -18.15
CA ASP A 313 28.83 14.30 -18.38
C ASP A 313 27.71 13.41 -17.76
N LYS A 314 26.92 13.96 -16.83
CA LYS A 314 25.92 13.20 -16.10
C LYS A 314 24.47 13.59 -16.45
N TYR A 315 24.24 14.86 -16.83
CA TYR A 315 22.91 15.42 -17.03
C TYR A 315 22.81 16.19 -18.34
N SER A 316 21.63 16.20 -18.95
CA SER A 316 21.28 17.23 -19.95
C SER A 316 21.26 18.60 -19.25
N THR A 317 22.12 19.52 -19.69
CA THR A 317 22.21 20.85 -19.09
C THR A 317 20.96 21.69 -19.33
N ARG A 318 20.25 21.47 -20.45
CA ARG A 318 18.93 22.06 -20.71
C ARG A 318 17.89 21.58 -19.72
N TYR A 319 17.83 20.26 -19.46
CA TYR A 319 16.92 19.67 -18.46
C TYR A 319 17.18 20.28 -17.07
N LEU A 320 18.46 20.38 -16.66
CA LEU A 320 18.81 21.00 -15.38
C LEU A 320 18.36 22.45 -15.31
N ALA A 321 18.56 23.24 -16.39
CA ALA A 321 18.14 24.63 -16.43
C ALA A 321 16.62 24.79 -16.29
N ILE A 322 15.84 23.96 -17.02
CA ILE A 322 14.38 23.95 -16.92
C ILE A 322 13.94 23.59 -15.50
N LYS A 323 14.48 22.52 -14.91
CA LYS A 323 14.14 22.10 -13.54
C LYS A 323 14.55 23.09 -12.47
N TYR A 324 15.66 23.79 -12.67
CA TYR A 324 16.11 24.85 -11.77
C TYR A 324 15.19 26.07 -11.80
N LEU A 325 14.67 26.43 -12.98
CA LEU A 325 13.64 27.46 -13.13
C LEU A 325 12.25 27.01 -12.62
N GLU A 326 11.98 25.70 -12.56
CA GLU A 326 10.78 25.10 -11.97
C GLU A 326 10.84 24.99 -10.42
N ASP A 327 11.86 25.54 -9.74
CA ASP A 327 12.03 25.47 -8.28
C ASP A 327 12.15 24.03 -7.74
N ASP A 328 12.93 23.18 -8.44
CA ASP A 328 13.13 21.79 -8.04
C ASP A 328 14.19 21.67 -6.94
N LYS A 329 13.77 21.31 -5.74
CA LYS A 329 14.61 21.24 -4.52
C LYS A 329 15.78 20.24 -4.62
N ASP A 330 15.69 19.20 -5.42
CA ASP A 330 16.78 18.24 -5.57
C ASP A 330 17.84 18.76 -6.54
N ILE A 331 17.41 19.49 -7.57
CA ILE A 331 18.34 20.17 -8.48
C ILE A 331 19.03 21.33 -7.75
N GLU A 332 18.33 22.06 -6.88
CA GLU A 332 18.97 23.08 -6.02
C GLU A 332 20.13 22.50 -5.23
N LYS A 333 19.96 21.32 -4.60
CA LYS A 333 21.06 20.65 -3.86
C LYS A 333 22.24 20.29 -4.76
N VAL A 334 21.98 19.93 -6.02
CA VAL A 334 23.02 19.62 -7.00
C VAL A 334 23.81 20.89 -7.34
N ILE A 335 23.10 22.01 -7.51
CA ILE A 335 23.69 23.30 -7.83
C ILE A 335 24.43 23.89 -6.62
N ASP A 336 23.90 23.76 -5.41
CA ASP A 336 24.53 24.19 -4.17
C ASP A 336 25.90 23.54 -3.92
N ALA A 337 26.12 22.36 -4.49
CA ALA A 337 27.40 21.66 -4.40
C ALA A 337 28.45 22.15 -5.42
N LEU A 338 28.10 23.09 -6.33
CA LEU A 338 28.99 23.57 -7.38
C LEU A 338 29.84 24.75 -6.90
N PRO A 339 31.05 24.90 -7.47
CA PRO A 339 31.94 26.04 -7.14
C PRO A 339 31.34 27.37 -7.58
N ASP A 340 30.60 27.41 -8.70
CA ASP A 340 30.06 28.64 -9.31
C ASP A 340 28.58 28.90 -8.91
N ARG A 341 28.13 28.32 -7.81
CA ARG A 341 26.70 28.36 -7.35
C ARG A 341 26.17 29.79 -7.23
N ASP A 342 26.97 30.72 -6.71
CA ASP A 342 26.52 32.09 -6.42
C ASP A 342 26.20 32.85 -7.72
N GLU A 343 26.97 32.64 -8.82
CA GLU A 343 26.69 33.19 -10.16
C GLU A 343 25.38 32.59 -10.72
N ILE A 344 25.15 31.28 -10.56
CA ILE A 344 23.96 30.58 -11.05
C ILE A 344 22.71 31.01 -10.27
N ILE A 345 22.80 31.16 -8.93
CA ILE A 345 21.71 31.66 -8.08
C ILE A 345 21.32 33.07 -8.45
N ALA A 346 22.33 33.96 -8.61
CA ALA A 346 22.08 35.34 -9.01
C ALA A 346 21.39 35.44 -10.38
N ALA A 347 21.82 34.65 -11.35
CA ALA A 347 21.21 34.59 -12.68
C ALA A 347 19.75 34.10 -12.61
N ARG A 348 19.45 33.07 -11.79
CA ARG A 348 18.09 32.60 -11.60
C ARG A 348 17.18 33.70 -11.04
N VAL A 349 17.59 34.35 -9.95
CA VAL A 349 16.78 35.42 -9.29
C VAL A 349 16.48 36.57 -10.27
N GLU A 350 17.47 36.92 -11.09
CA GLU A 350 17.29 37.97 -12.11
C GLU A 350 16.28 37.53 -13.19
N GLU A 351 16.41 36.29 -13.69
CA GLU A 351 15.50 35.76 -14.71
C GLU A 351 14.08 35.52 -14.17
N GLU A 352 13.92 35.03 -12.94
CA GLU A 352 12.60 34.90 -12.28
C GLU A 352 11.89 36.23 -12.21
N LYS A 353 12.62 37.29 -11.79
CA LYS A 353 12.05 38.65 -11.72
C LYS A 353 11.70 39.16 -13.11
N ARG A 354 12.57 38.94 -14.12
CA ARG A 354 12.32 39.36 -15.51
C ARG A 354 11.06 38.69 -16.06
N ILE A 355 10.89 37.39 -15.86
CA ILE A 355 9.73 36.62 -16.33
C ILE A 355 8.46 37.07 -15.58
N GLN A 356 8.55 37.31 -14.27
CA GLN A 356 7.42 37.80 -13.47
C GLN A 356 6.96 39.19 -13.94
N ASP A 357 7.87 40.08 -14.30
CA ASP A 357 7.55 41.42 -14.77
C ASP A 357 6.95 41.41 -16.20
N LEU A 358 7.38 40.48 -17.05
CA LEU A 358 6.94 40.37 -18.45
C LEU A 358 5.64 39.56 -18.62
N LEU A 359 5.57 38.40 -17.96
CA LEU A 359 4.45 37.45 -18.13
C LEU A 359 3.42 37.53 -17.00
N HIS A 360 3.66 38.33 -15.96
CA HIS A 360 2.82 38.44 -14.76
C HIS A 360 2.57 37.09 -14.05
N THR A 361 3.44 36.08 -14.31
CA THR A 361 3.39 34.73 -13.73
C THR A 361 4.77 34.33 -13.25
N ASN A 362 4.85 33.36 -12.34
CA ASN A 362 6.14 32.79 -11.95
C ASN A 362 6.68 31.84 -13.04
N THR A 363 7.99 31.64 -13.08
CA THR A 363 8.70 30.82 -14.07
C THR A 363 8.17 29.38 -14.11
N GLU A 364 7.87 28.80 -12.95
CA GLU A 364 7.31 27.46 -12.83
C GLU A 364 5.99 27.32 -13.60
N SER A 365 5.06 28.24 -13.39
CA SER A 365 3.76 28.21 -14.10
C SER A 365 3.92 28.44 -15.59
N ALA A 366 4.76 29.38 -15.97
CA ALA A 366 5.00 29.70 -17.37
C ALA A 366 5.58 28.50 -18.15
N ILE A 367 6.48 27.72 -17.52
CA ILE A 367 7.05 26.50 -18.12
C ILE A 367 5.97 25.41 -18.25
N VAL A 368 5.13 25.22 -17.25
CA VAL A 368 4.06 24.23 -17.30
C VAL A 368 3.01 24.61 -18.33
N ASP A 369 2.60 25.88 -18.39
CA ASP A 369 1.65 26.40 -19.38
C ASP A 369 2.20 26.22 -20.82
N ALA A 370 3.50 26.45 -21.03
CA ALA A 370 4.14 26.22 -22.32
C ALA A 370 4.12 24.74 -22.73
N LYS A 371 4.38 23.80 -21.80
CA LYS A 371 4.28 22.37 -22.05
C LYS A 371 2.86 21.95 -22.45
N TYR A 372 1.86 22.44 -21.75
CA TYR A 372 0.47 22.15 -22.12
C TYR A 372 0.07 22.82 -23.44
N ALA A 373 0.55 24.01 -23.74
CA ALA A 373 0.30 24.66 -25.04
C ALA A 373 0.89 23.82 -26.19
N PHE A 374 2.11 23.30 -26.02
CA PHE A 374 2.72 22.37 -26.99
C PHE A 374 1.87 21.10 -27.19
N ILE A 375 1.42 20.47 -26.10
CA ILE A 375 0.56 19.27 -26.14
C ILE A 375 -0.75 19.57 -26.87
N GLN A 376 -1.38 20.69 -26.56
CA GLN A 376 -2.64 21.11 -27.20
C GLN A 376 -2.45 21.39 -28.70
N GLY A 377 -1.35 22.06 -29.07
CA GLY A 377 -1.00 22.26 -30.48
C GLY A 377 -0.86 20.94 -31.22
N ALA A 378 -0.09 20.00 -30.68
CA ALA A 378 0.10 18.67 -31.28
C ALA A 378 -1.23 17.90 -31.41
N LEU A 379 -2.10 17.96 -30.39
CA LEU A 379 -3.41 17.29 -30.42
C LEU A 379 -4.41 17.99 -31.32
N ALA A 380 -4.38 19.33 -31.42
CA ALA A 380 -5.26 20.07 -32.33
C ALA A 380 -5.03 19.69 -33.79
N GLU A 381 -3.80 19.36 -34.15
CA GLU A 381 -3.48 18.88 -35.51
C GLU A 381 -3.79 17.41 -35.75
N THR A 382 -3.71 16.56 -34.71
CA THR A 382 -3.68 15.11 -34.87
C THR A 382 -4.91 14.39 -34.32
N TYR A 383 -5.66 15.00 -33.39
CA TYR A 383 -6.81 14.38 -32.73
C TYR A 383 -8.12 15.00 -33.19
N LYS A 384 -9.03 14.16 -33.64
CA LYS A 384 -10.38 14.56 -34.07
C LYS A 384 -11.42 13.85 -33.21
N PRO A 385 -12.05 14.54 -32.26
CA PRO A 385 -13.13 13.99 -31.48
C PRO A 385 -14.35 13.72 -32.37
N HIS A 386 -15.08 12.65 -32.12
CA HIS A 386 -16.29 12.31 -32.85
C HIS A 386 -17.40 13.35 -32.56
N PRO A 387 -18.04 13.93 -33.60
CA PRO A 387 -18.99 15.04 -33.41
C PRO A 387 -20.25 14.69 -32.61
N ASP A 388 -20.65 13.43 -32.52
CA ASP A 388 -21.86 12.96 -31.81
C ASP A 388 -21.63 12.61 -30.32
N THR A 389 -20.53 12.98 -29.71
CA THR A 389 -20.31 12.77 -28.28
C THR A 389 -21.10 13.77 -27.42
N VAL A 390 -22.42 13.73 -27.51
CA VAL A 390 -23.26 14.09 -26.37
C VAL A 390 -22.83 13.13 -25.23
N PRO A 391 -22.45 13.62 -24.05
CA PRO A 391 -22.00 12.73 -22.97
C PRO A 391 -23.15 11.79 -22.57
N LYS A 392 -23.23 10.65 -23.27
CA LYS A 392 -24.13 9.58 -22.85
C LYS A 392 -23.66 9.10 -21.49
N LYS A 393 -24.55 9.16 -20.49
CA LYS A 393 -24.28 8.63 -19.14
C LYS A 393 -23.69 7.22 -19.29
N THR A 394 -22.43 7.09 -18.93
CA THR A 394 -21.68 5.82 -18.99
C THR A 394 -22.27 4.82 -17.98
N VAL A 395 -21.92 3.54 -18.11
CA VAL A 395 -22.31 2.53 -17.12
C VAL A 395 -21.74 2.92 -15.74
N THR A 396 -20.54 3.47 -15.71
CA THR A 396 -19.91 4.00 -14.49
C THR A 396 -20.78 5.07 -13.83
N ASP A 397 -21.30 6.05 -14.59
CA ASP A 397 -22.16 7.11 -14.03
C ASP A 397 -23.46 6.58 -13.42
N LYS A 398 -24.04 5.54 -14.02
CA LYS A 398 -25.24 4.88 -13.49
C LYS A 398 -24.95 4.15 -12.18
N ILE A 399 -23.82 3.46 -12.09
CA ILE A 399 -23.40 2.76 -10.87
C ILE A 399 -23.07 3.80 -9.79
N ASP A 400 -22.31 4.84 -10.13
CA ASP A 400 -21.92 5.90 -9.18
C ASP A 400 -23.17 6.63 -8.65
N ALA A 401 -24.19 6.87 -9.47
CA ALA A 401 -25.44 7.47 -9.00
C ALA A 401 -26.13 6.69 -7.86
N VAL A 402 -25.91 5.37 -7.79
CA VAL A 402 -26.43 4.50 -6.72
C VAL A 402 -25.43 4.39 -5.58
N VAL A 403 -24.18 4.05 -5.89
CA VAL A 403 -23.13 3.72 -4.90
C VAL A 403 -22.69 4.95 -4.10
N THR A 404 -22.66 6.13 -4.72
CA THR A 404 -22.27 7.38 -4.06
C THR A 404 -23.48 8.22 -3.62
N ASN A 405 -24.69 7.68 -3.72
CA ASN A 405 -25.91 8.35 -3.27
C ASN A 405 -25.86 8.67 -1.78
N ARG A 406 -26.31 9.88 -1.40
CA ARG A 406 -26.25 10.37 -0.02
C ARG A 406 -26.81 9.41 1.04
N TRP A 407 -27.87 8.69 0.72
CA TRP A 407 -28.56 7.79 1.64
C TRP A 407 -28.12 6.32 1.50
N LEU A 408 -27.78 5.90 0.27
CA LEU A 408 -27.45 4.50 -0.05
C LEU A 408 -25.98 4.17 0.11
N ALA A 409 -25.09 5.17 0.04
CA ALA A 409 -23.64 4.93 0.05
C ALA A 409 -23.16 4.16 1.28
N PHE A 410 -23.52 4.61 2.48
CA PHE A 410 -23.14 3.94 3.72
C PHE A 410 -23.78 2.55 3.89
N PRO A 411 -25.09 2.36 3.69
CA PRO A 411 -25.70 1.04 3.71
C PRO A 411 -25.08 0.05 2.72
N ILE A 412 -24.84 0.46 1.47
CA ILE A 412 -24.21 -0.39 0.45
C ILE A 412 -22.78 -0.75 0.88
N PHE A 413 -22.04 0.21 1.37
CA PHE A 413 -20.66 -0.01 1.85
C PHE A 413 -20.64 -1.01 3.01
N ILE A 414 -21.51 -0.85 4.03
CA ILE A 414 -21.60 -1.77 5.17
C ILE A 414 -22.04 -3.16 4.70
N ALA A 415 -23.01 -3.25 3.80
CA ALA A 415 -23.47 -4.52 3.24
C ALA A 415 -22.34 -5.24 2.46
N MET A 416 -21.55 -4.51 1.69
CA MET A 416 -20.40 -5.06 0.97
C MET A 416 -19.35 -5.61 1.94
N LEU A 417 -19.00 -4.85 2.99
CA LEU A 417 -18.07 -5.30 4.01
C LEU A 417 -18.59 -6.55 4.75
N TYR A 418 -19.87 -6.53 5.14
CA TYR A 418 -20.49 -7.68 5.79
C TYR A 418 -20.40 -8.93 4.89
N LEU A 419 -20.70 -8.79 3.61
CA LEU A 419 -20.63 -9.89 2.66
C LEU A 419 -19.21 -10.44 2.51
N ILE A 420 -18.20 -9.56 2.44
CA ILE A 420 -16.79 -9.95 2.36
C ILE A 420 -16.38 -10.73 3.61
N PHE A 421 -16.68 -10.21 4.80
CA PHE A 421 -16.32 -10.89 6.04
C PHE A 421 -17.08 -12.21 6.20
N GLN A 422 -18.38 -12.22 5.96
CA GLN A 422 -19.20 -13.44 6.00
C GLN A 422 -18.65 -14.50 5.03
N ALA A 423 -18.38 -14.13 3.78
CA ALA A 423 -17.80 -15.05 2.83
C ALA A 423 -16.42 -15.55 3.25
N THR A 424 -15.55 -14.66 3.75
CA THR A 424 -14.20 -15.03 4.21
C THR A 424 -14.25 -16.07 5.31
N PHE A 425 -15.07 -15.86 6.33
CA PHE A 425 -15.15 -16.81 7.47
C PHE A 425 -15.90 -18.08 7.09
N THR A 426 -17.05 -18.00 6.41
CA THR A 426 -17.82 -19.19 6.06
C THR A 426 -17.13 -20.08 5.03
N LEU A 427 -16.57 -19.50 3.96
CA LEU A 427 -15.86 -20.28 2.94
C LEU A 427 -14.49 -20.75 3.41
N GLY A 428 -13.85 -19.97 4.29
CA GLY A 428 -12.52 -20.29 4.79
C GLY A 428 -12.49 -21.40 5.84
N ASP A 429 -13.59 -21.59 6.57
CA ASP A 429 -13.68 -22.62 7.63
C ASP A 429 -13.46 -24.04 7.08
N TYR A 430 -13.99 -24.36 5.91
CA TYR A 430 -13.82 -25.70 5.32
C TYR A 430 -12.37 -26.04 5.01
N PRO A 431 -11.60 -25.22 4.25
CA PRO A 431 -10.18 -25.50 4.03
C PRO A 431 -9.35 -25.42 5.30
N MET A 432 -9.71 -24.56 6.27
CA MET A 432 -9.03 -24.49 7.58
C MET A 432 -9.11 -25.82 8.30
N GLN A 433 -10.30 -26.42 8.43
CA GLN A 433 -10.50 -27.72 9.06
C GLN A 433 -9.74 -28.85 8.35
N TRP A 434 -9.65 -28.81 7.02
CA TRP A 434 -8.85 -29.80 6.26
C TRP A 434 -7.35 -29.66 6.54
N ILE A 435 -6.84 -28.44 6.58
CA ILE A 435 -5.44 -28.19 6.88
C ILE A 435 -5.13 -28.56 8.33
N ASP A 436 -6.01 -28.21 9.27
CA ASP A 436 -5.83 -28.56 10.68
C ASP A 436 -5.83 -30.08 10.87
N TRP A 437 -6.79 -30.80 10.28
CA TRP A 437 -6.79 -32.24 10.26
C TRP A 437 -5.52 -32.85 9.67
N PHE A 438 -5.06 -32.29 8.54
CA PHE A 438 -3.83 -32.75 7.89
C PHE A 438 -2.60 -32.52 8.76
N VAL A 439 -2.44 -31.34 9.34
CA VAL A 439 -1.35 -31.00 10.27
C VAL A 439 -1.40 -31.91 11.49
N GLY A 440 -2.59 -32.16 12.05
CA GLY A 440 -2.79 -33.11 13.15
C GLY A 440 -2.31 -34.53 12.78
N LYS A 441 -2.70 -35.03 11.58
CA LYS A 441 -2.24 -36.34 11.11
C LYS A 441 -0.74 -36.42 10.88
N VAL A 442 -0.11 -35.36 10.38
CA VAL A 442 1.36 -35.28 10.24
C VAL A 442 2.02 -35.30 11.61
N GLY A 443 1.44 -34.62 12.62
CA GLY A 443 1.91 -34.65 13.99
C GLY A 443 1.81 -36.04 14.63
N GLU A 444 0.64 -36.70 14.51
CA GLU A 444 0.43 -38.07 14.97
C GLU A 444 1.40 -39.05 14.32
N PHE A 445 1.55 -38.99 12.98
CA PHE A 445 2.48 -39.84 12.26
C PHE A 445 3.94 -39.63 12.70
N THR A 446 4.35 -38.35 12.85
CA THR A 446 5.70 -38.02 13.32
C THR A 446 5.93 -38.54 14.74
N ALA A 447 4.92 -38.40 15.60
CA ALA A 447 4.93 -38.87 16.99
C ALA A 447 5.06 -40.43 17.06
N MET A 448 4.50 -41.14 16.08
CA MET A 448 4.59 -42.63 16.01
C MET A 448 5.96 -43.12 15.51
N VAL A 449 6.59 -42.40 14.58
CA VAL A 449 7.85 -42.82 13.95
C VAL A 449 9.08 -42.43 14.80
N MET A 450 9.01 -41.32 15.53
CA MET A 450 10.15 -40.83 16.30
C MET A 450 10.20 -41.44 17.72
N PRO A 451 11.39 -41.78 18.20
CA PRO A 451 11.58 -42.25 19.58
C PRO A 451 11.23 -41.12 20.56
N ASP A 452 10.71 -41.54 21.72
CA ASP A 452 10.31 -40.57 22.77
C ASP A 452 11.52 -39.79 23.28
N GLY A 453 11.36 -38.51 23.45
CA GLY A 453 12.39 -37.61 23.91
C GLY A 453 12.14 -36.14 23.53
N TRP A 454 12.96 -35.23 24.07
CA TRP A 454 12.87 -33.80 23.83
C TRP A 454 12.87 -33.41 22.35
N PHE A 455 13.55 -34.18 21.50
CA PHE A 455 13.64 -33.92 20.06
C PHE A 455 12.32 -34.21 19.34
N LYS A 456 11.62 -35.29 19.73
CA LYS A 456 10.25 -35.56 19.25
C LYS A 456 9.32 -34.44 19.63
N ASP A 457 9.36 -33.99 20.88
CA ASP A 457 8.52 -32.88 21.37
C ASP A 457 8.84 -31.57 20.65
N LEU A 458 10.09 -31.27 20.38
CA LEU A 458 10.51 -30.12 19.57
C LEU A 458 9.89 -30.17 18.17
N VAL A 459 9.99 -31.33 17.50
CA VAL A 459 9.50 -31.46 16.13
C VAL A 459 7.97 -31.40 16.09
N VAL A 460 7.29 -32.11 16.97
CA VAL A 460 5.81 -32.19 16.98
C VAL A 460 5.20 -30.88 17.51
N ASN A 461 5.59 -30.47 18.70
CA ASN A 461 4.95 -29.36 19.42
C ASN A 461 5.60 -28.01 19.09
N GLY A 462 6.89 -27.96 18.79
CA GLY A 462 7.59 -26.73 18.42
C GLY A 462 7.46 -26.39 16.93
N VAL A 463 7.76 -27.36 16.05
CA VAL A 463 7.84 -27.10 14.59
C VAL A 463 6.49 -27.35 13.90
N ILE A 464 5.95 -28.57 14.00
CA ILE A 464 4.73 -28.96 13.26
C ILE A 464 3.54 -28.14 13.75
N SER A 465 3.33 -28.06 15.05
CA SER A 465 2.25 -27.27 15.64
C SER A 465 2.42 -25.77 15.35
N GLY A 466 3.65 -25.24 15.49
CA GLY A 466 3.93 -23.83 15.23
C GLY A 466 3.78 -23.42 13.77
N VAL A 467 4.26 -24.21 12.81
CA VAL A 467 4.04 -23.94 11.37
C VAL A 467 2.59 -24.22 10.98
N GLY A 468 2.01 -25.30 11.54
CA GLY A 468 0.62 -25.67 11.30
C GLY A 468 -0.37 -24.56 11.65
N SER A 469 -0.18 -23.92 12.80
CA SER A 469 -1.05 -22.80 13.22
C SER A 469 -1.09 -21.64 12.20
N VAL A 470 0.00 -21.42 11.48
CA VAL A 470 0.07 -20.40 10.41
C VAL A 470 -0.62 -20.86 9.14
N LEU A 471 -0.40 -22.13 8.78
CA LEU A 471 -0.98 -22.72 7.55
C LEU A 471 -2.48 -22.85 7.63
N VAL A 472 -3.03 -23.13 8.82
CA VAL A 472 -4.47 -23.21 9.05
C VAL A 472 -5.18 -21.90 8.68
N PHE A 473 -4.59 -20.73 8.94
CA PHE A 473 -5.20 -19.43 8.62
C PHE A 473 -4.98 -18.97 7.18
N LEU A 474 -4.10 -19.64 6.42
CA LEU A 474 -3.79 -19.26 5.05
C LEU A 474 -5.03 -19.16 4.13
N PRO A 475 -5.99 -20.08 4.13
CA PRO A 475 -7.17 -19.99 3.29
C PRO A 475 -7.99 -18.74 3.55
N ASN A 476 -8.22 -18.37 4.82
CA ASN A 476 -8.96 -17.16 5.17
C ASN A 476 -8.26 -15.90 4.65
N ILE A 477 -6.94 -15.88 4.74
CA ILE A 477 -6.13 -14.76 4.24
C ILE A 477 -6.22 -14.69 2.72
N LEU A 478 -6.15 -15.82 2.01
CA LEU A 478 -6.29 -15.86 0.55
C LEU A 478 -7.67 -15.40 0.09
N ILE A 479 -8.74 -15.86 0.75
CA ILE A 479 -10.11 -15.44 0.44
C ILE A 479 -10.29 -13.94 0.70
N LEU A 480 -9.77 -13.44 1.81
CA LEU A 480 -9.79 -12.00 2.10
C LEU A 480 -9.05 -11.20 1.02
N TYR A 481 -7.86 -11.63 0.62
CA TYR A 481 -7.10 -10.98 -0.47
C TYR A 481 -7.82 -11.06 -1.81
N PHE A 482 -8.52 -12.15 -2.09
CA PHE A 482 -9.34 -12.30 -3.29
C PHE A 482 -10.42 -11.19 -3.36
N PHE A 483 -11.18 -10.99 -2.30
CA PHE A 483 -12.22 -9.96 -2.26
C PHE A 483 -11.63 -8.55 -2.28
N ILE A 484 -10.49 -8.32 -1.63
CA ILE A 484 -9.81 -7.03 -1.67
C ILE A 484 -9.33 -6.72 -3.07
N SER A 485 -8.70 -7.68 -3.75
CA SER A 485 -8.26 -7.51 -5.15
C SER A 485 -9.44 -7.28 -6.08
N LEU A 486 -10.56 -7.96 -5.85
CA LEU A 486 -11.80 -7.71 -6.60
C LEU A 486 -12.31 -6.28 -6.42
N MET A 487 -12.33 -5.76 -5.20
CA MET A 487 -12.73 -4.37 -4.92
C MET A 487 -11.75 -3.34 -5.52
N GLU A 488 -10.44 -3.63 -5.46
CA GLU A 488 -9.38 -2.77 -5.98
C GLU A 488 -9.47 -2.70 -7.52
N ASP A 489 -9.44 -3.85 -8.18
CA ASP A 489 -9.43 -3.95 -9.64
C ASP A 489 -10.75 -3.49 -10.28
N SER A 490 -11.88 -3.63 -9.57
CA SER A 490 -13.20 -3.11 -10.04
C SER A 490 -13.30 -1.59 -9.99
N GLY A 491 -12.45 -0.89 -9.21
CA GLY A 491 -12.54 0.55 -8.97
C GLY A 491 -13.47 0.97 -7.83
N TYR A 492 -14.10 0.02 -7.11
CA TYR A 492 -14.98 0.32 -5.96
C TYR A 492 -14.21 0.93 -4.78
N MET A 493 -12.93 0.54 -4.60
CA MET A 493 -12.05 1.00 -3.53
C MET A 493 -11.93 2.53 -3.47
N SER A 494 -11.78 3.18 -4.64
CA SER A 494 -11.71 4.64 -4.75
C SER A 494 -13.02 5.30 -4.30
N ARG A 495 -14.19 4.70 -4.62
CA ARG A 495 -15.49 5.21 -4.18
C ARG A 495 -15.68 5.07 -2.67
N ALA A 496 -15.28 3.94 -2.09
CA ALA A 496 -15.31 3.75 -0.65
C ALA A 496 -14.47 4.81 0.08
N ALA A 497 -13.25 5.08 -0.40
CA ALA A 497 -12.40 6.14 0.14
C ALA A 497 -13.04 7.54 -0.01
N PHE A 498 -13.67 7.82 -1.15
CA PHE A 498 -14.39 9.07 -1.42
C PHE A 498 -15.56 9.31 -0.46
N ILE A 499 -16.35 8.26 -0.16
CA ILE A 499 -17.51 8.35 0.75
C ILE A 499 -17.08 8.73 2.16
N VAL A 500 -15.96 8.20 2.64
CA VAL A 500 -15.51 8.35 4.04
C VAL A 500 -14.48 9.46 4.25
N ASP A 501 -13.97 10.09 3.19
CA ASP A 501 -12.85 11.04 3.29
C ASP A 501 -13.08 12.16 4.28
N LYS A 502 -14.27 12.78 4.27
CA LYS A 502 -14.62 13.85 5.21
C LYS A 502 -14.51 13.42 6.67
N LEU A 503 -14.88 12.16 6.98
CA LEU A 503 -14.77 11.61 8.33
C LEU A 503 -13.31 11.40 8.71
N MET A 504 -12.53 10.83 7.80
CA MET A 504 -11.10 10.59 7.98
C MET A 504 -10.31 11.90 8.13
N HIS A 505 -10.65 12.91 7.33
CA HIS A 505 -10.00 14.20 7.42
C HIS A 505 -10.19 14.89 8.78
N LYS A 506 -11.39 14.79 9.40
CA LYS A 506 -11.64 15.32 10.75
C LYS A 506 -10.73 14.74 11.83
N ILE A 507 -10.26 13.52 11.64
CA ILE A 507 -9.31 12.86 12.55
C ILE A 507 -7.84 12.97 12.11
N GLY A 508 -7.58 13.80 11.07
CA GLY A 508 -6.23 14.07 10.56
C GLY A 508 -5.65 12.98 9.66
N LEU A 509 -6.51 12.17 9.04
CA LEU A 509 -6.15 11.08 8.14
C LEU A 509 -6.68 11.31 6.72
N HIS A 510 -6.14 10.59 5.77
CA HIS A 510 -6.60 10.53 4.39
C HIS A 510 -7.73 9.51 4.24
N GLY A 511 -8.71 9.71 3.33
CA GLY A 511 -9.81 8.76 3.10
C GLY A 511 -9.34 7.34 2.77
N LYS A 512 -8.23 7.20 2.04
CA LYS A 512 -7.62 5.90 1.74
C LYS A 512 -7.17 5.14 3.01
N SER A 513 -6.98 5.80 4.16
CA SER A 513 -6.61 5.17 5.44
C SER A 513 -7.73 4.29 6.02
N PHE A 514 -8.98 4.60 5.66
CA PHE A 514 -10.14 3.88 6.17
C PHE A 514 -10.14 2.39 5.80
N ILE A 515 -9.72 2.07 4.59
CA ILE A 515 -9.71 0.70 4.08
C ILE A 515 -8.76 -0.20 4.86
N PRO A 516 -7.46 0.14 5.03
CA PRO A 516 -6.58 -0.60 5.93
C PRO A 516 -7.12 -0.74 7.35
N MET A 517 -7.77 0.29 7.90
CA MET A 517 -8.37 0.21 9.23
C MET A 517 -9.48 -0.85 9.32
N VAL A 518 -10.38 -0.89 8.33
CA VAL A 518 -11.44 -1.90 8.28
C VAL A 518 -10.87 -3.31 8.09
N MET A 519 -9.85 -3.46 7.23
CA MET A 519 -9.15 -4.74 7.06
C MET A 519 -8.53 -5.24 8.36
N GLY A 520 -8.15 -4.34 9.26
CA GLY A 520 -7.62 -4.67 10.58
C GLY A 520 -8.56 -5.51 11.45
N PHE A 521 -9.87 -5.44 11.23
CA PHE A 521 -10.83 -6.32 11.91
C PHE A 521 -10.72 -7.80 11.46
N GLY A 522 -10.26 -8.05 10.25
CA GLY A 522 -9.94 -9.40 9.79
C GLY A 522 -8.55 -9.83 10.26
N CYS A 523 -7.51 -9.15 9.77
CA CYS A 523 -6.11 -9.42 10.14
C CYS A 523 -5.27 -8.15 9.99
N ASN A 524 -4.46 -7.83 11.02
CA ASN A 524 -3.62 -6.63 11.03
C ASN A 524 -2.47 -6.69 10.01
N VAL A 525 -1.98 -7.88 9.65
CA VAL A 525 -0.86 -8.05 8.70
C VAL A 525 -1.24 -7.53 7.30
N PRO A 526 -2.29 -8.04 6.63
CA PRO A 526 -2.72 -7.51 5.35
C PRO A 526 -3.16 -6.04 5.45
N ALA A 527 -3.75 -5.62 6.56
CA ALA A 527 -4.13 -4.24 6.81
C ALA A 527 -2.92 -3.28 6.75
N ILE A 528 -1.81 -3.64 7.39
CA ILE A 528 -0.57 -2.86 7.37
C ILE A 528 0.04 -2.86 5.96
N MET A 529 0.06 -4.00 5.27
CA MET A 529 0.54 -4.07 3.89
C MET A 529 -0.29 -3.20 2.93
N ALA A 530 -1.61 -3.10 3.14
CA ALA A 530 -2.50 -2.26 2.34
C ALA A 530 -2.24 -0.74 2.53
N THR A 531 -1.55 -0.33 3.60
CA THR A 531 -1.19 1.09 3.79
C THR A 531 -0.26 1.64 2.72
N ARG A 532 0.34 0.79 1.88
CA ARG A 532 1.13 1.20 0.71
C ARG A 532 0.34 2.07 -0.28
N ALA A 533 -0.98 1.88 -0.35
CA ALA A 533 -1.87 2.68 -1.19
C ALA A 533 -2.05 4.14 -0.70
N ILE A 534 -1.56 4.47 0.49
CA ILE A 534 -1.65 5.80 1.08
C ILE A 534 -0.41 6.62 0.66
N GLU A 535 -0.63 7.65 -0.15
CA GLU A 535 0.42 8.51 -0.70
C GLU A 535 1.10 9.39 0.36
N SER A 536 0.31 9.99 1.27
CA SER A 536 0.83 10.80 2.37
C SER A 536 1.57 9.94 3.38
N ARG A 537 2.88 10.21 3.54
CA ARG A 537 3.74 9.51 4.51
C ARG A 537 3.21 9.66 5.94
N LYS A 538 2.72 10.83 6.30
CA LYS A 538 2.11 11.11 7.61
C LYS A 538 0.90 10.21 7.84
N SER A 539 -0.10 10.27 6.96
CA SER A 539 -1.30 9.45 7.06
C SER A 539 -0.98 7.96 7.07
N ARG A 540 -0.02 7.50 6.26
CA ARG A 540 0.46 6.11 6.24
C ARG A 540 1.04 5.70 7.59
N MET A 541 1.94 6.50 8.18
CA MET A 541 2.58 6.19 9.46
C MET A 541 1.57 6.16 10.61
N ILE A 542 0.64 7.13 10.65
CA ILE A 542 -0.42 7.17 11.67
C ILE A 542 -1.35 5.96 11.50
N THR A 543 -1.74 5.64 10.26
CA THR A 543 -2.60 4.47 9.99
C THR A 543 -1.94 3.17 10.46
N ILE A 544 -0.64 2.97 10.18
CA ILE A 544 0.12 1.83 10.70
C ILE A 544 0.11 1.77 12.23
N ALA A 545 0.22 2.91 12.91
CA ALA A 545 0.25 2.98 14.36
C ALA A 545 -1.10 2.67 15.02
N ILE A 546 -2.23 2.93 14.35
CA ILE A 546 -3.57 2.73 14.91
C ILE A 546 -4.22 1.40 14.50
N ILE A 547 -3.78 0.76 13.41
CA ILE A 547 -4.29 -0.56 12.98
C ILE A 547 -4.26 -1.60 14.12
N PRO A 548 -3.22 -1.70 14.99
CA PRO A 548 -3.21 -2.66 16.08
C PRO A 548 -4.37 -2.54 17.08
N PHE A 549 -5.06 -1.41 17.14
CA PHE A 549 -6.26 -1.23 17.98
C PHE A 549 -7.54 -1.84 17.38
N MET A 550 -7.51 -2.18 16.09
CA MET A 550 -8.59 -2.93 15.46
C MET A 550 -8.52 -4.38 15.91
N SER A 551 -9.64 -4.89 16.42
CA SER A 551 -9.72 -6.27 16.92
C SER A 551 -9.65 -7.25 15.74
N CYS A 552 -8.56 -7.96 15.58
CA CYS A 552 -8.45 -9.00 14.56
C CYS A 552 -9.19 -10.30 14.93
N ALA A 553 -9.44 -11.15 13.95
CA ALA A 553 -10.15 -12.42 14.13
C ALA A 553 -9.49 -13.34 15.19
N GLY A 554 -8.16 -13.36 15.29
CA GLY A 554 -7.44 -14.17 16.27
C GLY A 554 -7.66 -13.77 17.75
N ARG A 555 -8.24 -12.58 18.01
CA ARG A 555 -8.63 -12.17 19.35
C ARG A 555 -10.05 -12.61 19.73
N LEU A 556 -10.87 -12.93 18.74
CA LEU A 556 -12.29 -13.25 18.95
C LEU A 556 -12.51 -14.46 19.88
N PRO A 557 -11.78 -15.59 19.75
CA PRO A 557 -11.99 -16.76 20.63
C PRO A 557 -11.85 -16.43 22.11
N ILE A 558 -10.81 -15.67 22.51
CA ILE A 558 -10.62 -15.30 23.91
C ILE A 558 -11.72 -14.35 24.40
N PHE A 559 -12.21 -13.45 23.55
CA PHE A 559 -13.31 -12.57 23.93
C PHE A 559 -14.62 -13.32 24.10
N VAL A 560 -14.92 -14.30 23.22
CA VAL A 560 -16.10 -15.14 23.33
C VAL A 560 -16.04 -15.99 24.59
N LEU A 561 -14.89 -16.60 24.88
CA LEU A 561 -14.65 -17.39 26.07
C LEU A 561 -14.92 -16.59 27.36
N LEU A 562 -14.25 -15.43 27.49
CA LEU A 562 -14.36 -14.61 28.72
C LEU A 562 -15.72 -13.91 28.83
N ALA A 563 -16.28 -13.39 27.74
CA ALA A 563 -17.59 -12.77 27.74
C ALA A 563 -18.69 -13.78 28.07
N GLY A 564 -18.58 -15.02 27.56
CA GLY A 564 -19.48 -16.11 27.88
C GLY A 564 -19.43 -16.55 29.36
N ALA A 565 -18.21 -16.64 29.89
CA ALA A 565 -17.98 -17.04 31.29
C ALA A 565 -18.46 -16.00 32.31
N PHE A 566 -18.08 -14.71 32.10
CA PHE A 566 -18.27 -13.67 33.14
C PHE A 566 -19.51 -12.80 32.91
N PHE A 567 -20.06 -12.75 31.69
CA PHE A 567 -21.24 -11.92 31.37
C PHE A 567 -22.37 -12.72 30.73
N PRO A 568 -22.90 -13.78 31.38
CA PRO A 568 -23.96 -14.59 30.81
C PRO A 568 -25.20 -13.73 30.51
N GLY A 569 -25.73 -13.84 29.28
CA GLY A 569 -26.87 -13.01 28.80
C GLY A 569 -26.51 -11.59 28.33
N LYS A 570 -25.31 -11.09 28.59
CA LYS A 570 -24.81 -9.77 28.14
C LYS A 570 -23.51 -9.89 27.33
N ALA A 571 -23.09 -11.08 26.95
CA ALA A 571 -21.84 -11.34 26.28
C ALA A 571 -21.70 -10.54 24.94
N ALA A 572 -22.78 -10.49 24.14
CA ALA A 572 -22.80 -9.71 22.90
C ALA A 572 -22.61 -8.22 23.15
N LEU A 573 -23.11 -7.68 24.24
CA LEU A 573 -22.99 -6.27 24.62
C LEU A 573 -21.56 -5.96 25.10
N ALA A 574 -20.94 -6.87 25.84
CA ALA A 574 -19.55 -6.78 26.26
C ALA A 574 -18.62 -6.80 25.04
N LEU A 575 -18.84 -7.71 24.10
CA LEU A 575 -18.10 -7.77 22.83
C LEU A 575 -18.23 -6.48 22.03
N LEU A 576 -19.45 -5.99 21.85
CA LEU A 576 -19.69 -4.73 21.15
C LEU A 576 -18.96 -3.58 21.83
N GLY A 577 -18.99 -3.50 23.15
CA GLY A 577 -18.30 -2.49 23.94
C GLY A 577 -16.79 -2.51 23.70
N ILE A 578 -16.17 -3.69 23.67
CA ILE A 578 -14.73 -3.86 23.39
C ILE A 578 -14.38 -3.39 21.98
N TYR A 579 -15.17 -3.78 20.96
CA TYR A 579 -14.93 -3.34 19.58
C TYR A 579 -15.08 -1.82 19.44
N MET A 580 -16.10 -1.22 20.04
CA MET A 580 -16.30 0.23 20.05
C MET A 580 -15.18 0.96 20.79
N LEU A 581 -14.68 0.42 21.89
CA LEU A 581 -13.53 0.97 22.61
C LEU A 581 -12.29 1.01 21.73
N GLY A 582 -12.00 -0.07 20.99
CA GLY A 582 -10.90 -0.12 20.05
C GLY A 582 -10.98 0.98 18.97
N ILE A 583 -12.17 1.16 18.38
CA ILE A 583 -12.42 2.21 17.38
C ILE A 583 -12.22 3.60 17.98
N VAL A 584 -12.78 3.87 19.15
CA VAL A 584 -12.66 5.18 19.84
C VAL A 584 -11.20 5.48 20.15
N LEU A 585 -10.45 4.51 20.67
CA LEU A 585 -9.02 4.69 20.96
C LEU A 585 -8.19 4.88 19.70
N ALA A 586 -8.51 4.20 18.61
CA ALA A 586 -7.86 4.42 17.33
C ALA A 586 -8.09 5.85 16.82
N ILE A 587 -9.32 6.37 16.92
CA ILE A 587 -9.67 7.75 16.54
C ILE A 587 -8.92 8.76 17.43
N LEU A 588 -8.96 8.58 18.74
CA LEU A 588 -8.25 9.48 19.68
C LEU A 588 -6.74 9.47 19.41
N SER A 589 -6.18 8.30 19.20
CA SER A 589 -4.77 8.13 18.87
C SER A 589 -4.40 8.80 17.55
N ALA A 590 -5.25 8.68 16.52
CA ALA A 590 -5.05 9.36 15.25
C ALA A 590 -5.01 10.88 15.43
N ILE A 591 -5.96 11.45 16.17
CA ILE A 591 -6.03 12.89 16.47
C ILE A 591 -4.77 13.36 17.21
N VAL A 592 -4.32 12.59 18.21
CA VAL A 592 -3.11 12.94 18.98
C VAL A 592 -1.88 12.86 18.09
N LEU A 593 -1.68 11.73 17.39
CA LEU A 593 -0.50 11.52 16.52
C LEU A 593 -0.45 12.52 15.36
N SER A 594 -1.59 12.94 14.81
CA SER A 594 -1.65 13.91 13.71
C SER A 594 -1.09 15.28 14.09
N LYS A 595 -1.08 15.64 15.38
CA LYS A 595 -0.50 16.90 15.89
C LYS A 595 1.03 16.84 16.03
N PHE A 596 1.58 15.66 16.24
CA PHE A 596 3.03 15.48 16.45
C PHE A 596 3.79 15.23 15.16
N VAL A 597 3.15 14.61 14.16
CA VAL A 597 3.78 14.31 12.87
C VAL A 597 3.51 15.48 11.93
N LYS A 598 4.54 16.28 11.63
CA LYS A 598 4.47 17.35 10.62
C LYS A 598 4.44 16.72 9.22
N ASP A 599 3.70 17.31 8.31
CA ASP A 599 3.61 16.91 6.91
C ASP A 599 3.98 18.07 6.01
N ASP A 600 4.51 17.75 4.85
CA ASP A 600 4.46 18.66 3.70
C ASP A 600 3.03 18.57 3.15
N ASP A 601 2.34 19.70 3.03
CA ASP A 601 0.94 19.81 2.62
C ASP A 601 0.76 19.35 1.15
N LEU A 602 0.68 18.02 0.94
CA LEU A 602 0.30 17.46 -0.35
C LEU A 602 -1.21 17.56 -0.52
N PRO A 603 -1.71 18.08 -1.66
CA PRO A 603 -3.12 18.18 -1.92
C PRO A 603 -3.77 16.80 -1.95
N PHE A 604 -4.99 16.72 -1.45
CA PHE A 604 -5.82 15.53 -1.62
C PHE A 604 -6.38 15.50 -3.03
N VAL A 605 -5.75 14.76 -3.91
CA VAL A 605 -6.32 14.50 -5.24
C VAL A 605 -6.58 13.00 -5.36
N MET A 606 -7.85 12.65 -5.53
CA MET A 606 -8.26 11.26 -5.71
C MET A 606 -8.91 11.08 -7.08
N GLU A 607 -8.35 10.17 -7.87
CA GLU A 607 -8.97 9.75 -9.13
C GLU A 607 -10.04 8.71 -8.87
N LEU A 608 -11.14 8.83 -9.60
CA LEU A 608 -12.21 7.85 -9.64
C LEU A 608 -12.16 7.13 -11.00
N PRO A 609 -11.37 6.05 -11.11
CA PRO A 609 -11.25 5.30 -12.37
C PRO A 609 -12.61 4.73 -12.78
N PRO A 610 -12.88 4.52 -14.08
CA PRO A 610 -14.11 3.87 -14.51
C PRO A 610 -14.21 2.46 -13.95
N TYR A 611 -15.45 2.00 -13.69
CA TYR A 611 -15.64 0.61 -13.29
C TYR A 611 -15.24 -0.33 -14.43
N ARG A 612 -14.44 -1.32 -14.07
CA ARG A 612 -14.00 -2.38 -14.99
C ARG A 612 -14.28 -3.74 -14.36
N ILE A 613 -14.70 -4.70 -15.20
CA ILE A 613 -14.81 -6.09 -14.76
C ILE A 613 -13.40 -6.69 -14.79
N PRO A 614 -12.83 -7.03 -13.62
CA PRO A 614 -11.49 -7.60 -13.59
C PRO A 614 -11.51 -9.04 -14.16
N THR A 615 -10.40 -9.41 -14.81
CA THR A 615 -10.26 -10.78 -15.31
C THR A 615 -9.95 -11.74 -14.17
N ALA A 616 -10.56 -12.95 -14.20
CA ALA A 616 -10.32 -13.97 -13.17
C ALA A 616 -8.84 -14.31 -13.02
N LYS A 617 -8.06 -14.29 -14.13
CA LYS A 617 -6.63 -14.54 -14.14
C LYS A 617 -5.85 -13.45 -13.38
N ALA A 618 -6.24 -12.17 -13.53
CA ALA A 618 -5.59 -11.07 -12.81
C ALA A 618 -5.85 -11.16 -11.31
N ILE A 619 -7.13 -11.35 -10.89
CA ILE A 619 -7.49 -11.50 -9.48
C ILE A 619 -6.73 -12.67 -8.83
N TRP A 620 -6.70 -13.84 -9.50
CA TRP A 620 -6.01 -15.01 -8.98
C TRP A 620 -4.51 -14.78 -8.82
N ARG A 621 -3.87 -14.13 -9.81
CA ARG A 621 -2.46 -13.78 -9.74
C ARG A 621 -2.17 -12.83 -8.57
N HIS A 622 -2.94 -11.74 -8.43
CA HIS A 622 -2.77 -10.78 -7.34
C HIS A 622 -2.99 -11.43 -5.96
N THR A 623 -4.01 -12.29 -5.84
CA THR A 623 -4.28 -13.04 -4.62
C THR A 623 -3.12 -13.96 -4.26
N TRP A 624 -2.62 -14.72 -5.23
CA TRP A 624 -1.52 -15.66 -5.03
C TRP A 624 -0.20 -14.95 -4.70
N GLU A 625 0.15 -13.88 -5.39
CA GLU A 625 1.33 -13.07 -5.10
C GLU A 625 1.32 -12.52 -3.67
N LYS A 626 0.19 -11.98 -3.22
CA LYS A 626 0.02 -11.50 -1.84
C LYS A 626 0.09 -12.65 -0.83
N GLY A 627 -0.50 -13.79 -1.12
CA GLY A 627 -0.43 -15.01 -0.30
C GLY A 627 0.99 -15.57 -0.20
N GLN A 628 1.71 -15.63 -1.31
CA GLN A 628 3.11 -16.06 -1.34
C GLN A 628 4.01 -15.12 -0.54
N GLN A 629 3.82 -13.81 -0.66
CA GLN A 629 4.54 -12.83 0.16
C GLN A 629 4.25 -13.00 1.65
N TYR A 630 3.00 -13.31 2.01
CA TYR A 630 2.63 -13.63 3.39
C TYR A 630 3.39 -14.85 3.90
N LEU A 631 3.35 -15.96 3.16
CA LEU A 631 4.04 -17.20 3.54
C LEU A 631 5.55 -17.00 3.66
N GLN A 632 6.20 -16.41 2.68
CA GLN A 632 7.65 -16.22 2.67
C GLN A 632 8.14 -15.33 3.82
N LYS A 633 7.39 -14.26 4.14
CA LYS A 633 7.80 -13.29 5.17
C LYS A 633 7.46 -13.75 6.58
N MET A 634 6.42 -14.58 6.73
CA MET A 634 5.87 -14.93 8.05
C MET A 634 6.31 -16.31 8.52
N ALA A 635 6.37 -17.33 7.65
CA ALA A 635 6.65 -18.69 8.04
C ALA A 635 8.00 -18.85 8.78
N THR A 636 9.07 -18.24 8.28
CA THR A 636 10.39 -18.32 8.90
C THR A 636 10.43 -17.63 10.27
N THR A 637 9.82 -16.46 10.40
CA THR A 637 9.81 -15.71 11.66
C THR A 637 8.97 -16.41 12.72
N ILE A 638 7.81 -16.94 12.32
CA ILE A 638 6.91 -17.62 13.27
C ILE A 638 7.52 -18.96 13.68
N LEU A 639 8.15 -19.69 12.78
CA LEU A 639 8.88 -20.92 13.11
C LEU A 639 9.92 -20.67 14.21
N VAL A 640 10.77 -19.64 14.03
CA VAL A 640 11.80 -19.30 15.04
C VAL A 640 11.16 -18.93 16.38
N CYS A 641 10.11 -18.10 16.36
CA CYS A 641 9.39 -17.72 17.59
C CYS A 641 8.72 -18.92 18.25
N SER A 642 8.10 -19.81 17.49
CA SER A 642 7.46 -21.02 18.01
C SER A 642 8.46 -21.95 18.69
N VAL A 643 9.61 -22.16 18.08
CA VAL A 643 10.71 -22.96 18.68
C VAL A 643 11.22 -22.33 19.97
N ILE A 644 11.37 -20.99 20.02
CA ILE A 644 11.79 -20.29 21.24
C ILE A 644 10.74 -20.44 22.36
N ILE A 645 9.46 -20.24 22.05
CA ILE A 645 8.38 -20.37 23.04
C ILE A 645 8.27 -21.80 23.54
N TRP A 646 8.36 -22.79 22.64
CA TRP A 646 8.39 -24.19 23.01
C TRP A 646 9.55 -24.46 23.98
N PHE A 647 10.78 -23.99 23.65
CA PHE A 647 11.94 -24.15 24.52
C PHE A 647 11.73 -23.55 25.91
N LEU A 648 11.22 -22.34 25.97
CA LEU A 648 10.94 -21.65 27.24
C LEU A 648 9.84 -22.35 28.08
N GLY A 649 8.86 -22.97 27.42
CA GLY A 649 7.79 -23.73 28.09
C GLY A 649 8.20 -25.16 28.51
N TYR A 650 9.12 -25.76 27.74
CA TYR A 650 9.54 -27.14 27.96
C TYR A 650 10.58 -27.28 29.09
N PHE A 651 11.49 -26.33 29.23
CA PHE A 651 12.56 -26.37 30.22
C PHE A 651 12.32 -25.40 31.40
N PRO A 652 12.86 -25.78 32.64
CA PRO A 652 13.50 -27.02 33.03
C PRO A 652 12.48 -28.17 33.19
N LYS A 653 12.92 -29.39 32.87
CA LYS A 653 12.07 -30.59 32.92
C LYS A 653 12.07 -31.19 34.34
N SER A 654 10.92 -31.61 34.81
CA SER A 654 10.78 -32.31 36.10
C SER A 654 10.97 -33.82 35.91
N GLN A 655 11.95 -34.39 36.61
CA GLN A 655 12.18 -35.85 36.60
C GLN A 655 10.97 -36.62 37.17
N GLU A 656 10.23 -36.03 38.11
CA GLU A 656 9.04 -36.65 38.70
C GLU A 656 7.90 -36.77 37.67
N LEU A 657 7.77 -35.82 36.76
CA LEU A 657 6.75 -35.87 35.70
C LEU A 657 7.10 -36.98 34.67
N GLU A 658 8.36 -37.10 34.31
CA GLU A 658 8.80 -38.20 33.40
C GLU A 658 8.50 -39.56 33.98
N SER A 659 8.88 -39.79 35.23
CA SER A 659 8.63 -41.07 35.90
C SER A 659 7.13 -41.37 36.06
N ALA A 660 6.29 -40.36 36.28
CA ALA A 660 4.84 -40.53 36.38
C ALA A 660 4.22 -40.84 34.99
N GLN A 661 4.70 -40.19 33.92
CA GLN A 661 4.25 -40.45 32.55
C GLN A 661 4.65 -41.83 32.07
N GLU A 662 5.88 -42.28 32.36
CA GLU A 662 6.35 -43.64 32.05
C GLU A 662 5.50 -44.69 32.77
N ALA A 663 5.23 -44.51 34.06
CA ALA A 663 4.38 -45.39 34.85
C ALA A 663 2.93 -45.46 34.31
N TYR A 664 2.38 -44.34 33.83
CA TYR A 664 1.04 -44.31 33.20
C TYR A 664 1.02 -45.01 31.84
N ALA A 665 2.05 -44.81 31.00
CA ALA A 665 2.20 -45.51 29.73
C ALA A 665 2.37 -46.99 29.88
N GLU A 666 3.14 -47.47 30.88
CA GLU A 666 3.27 -48.89 31.21
C GLU A 666 1.97 -49.52 31.65
N MET A 667 1.16 -48.82 32.50
CA MET A 667 -0.15 -49.30 32.93
C MET A 667 -1.15 -49.40 31.77
N THR A 668 -1.10 -48.46 30.82
CA THR A 668 -2.04 -48.42 29.69
C THR A 668 -1.68 -49.43 28.59
N SER A 669 -0.37 -49.75 28.43
CA SER A 669 0.13 -50.70 27.42
C SER A 669 -0.05 -52.21 27.83
N GLY A 670 -0.56 -52.50 29.02
CA GLY A 670 -0.87 -53.86 29.47
C GLY A 670 0.39 -54.72 29.77
N SER A 671 1.55 -54.14 29.84
CA SER A 671 2.77 -54.79 30.36
C SER A 671 2.61 -54.99 31.87
N ARG A 672 2.82 -56.27 32.33
CA ARG A 672 2.64 -56.65 33.75
C ARG A 672 3.49 -55.78 34.64
N VAL A 673 2.83 -54.85 35.33
CA VAL A 673 3.45 -54.04 36.37
C VAL A 673 3.59 -54.88 37.66
N ASN A 674 4.82 -54.97 38.19
CA ASN A 674 5.11 -55.46 39.51
C ASN A 674 4.28 -54.63 40.51
N ALA A 675 3.44 -55.33 41.28
CA ALA A 675 2.43 -54.80 42.20
C ALA A 675 3.01 -54.01 43.39
N SER A 676 3.59 -52.88 43.17
CA SER A 676 3.98 -51.93 44.22
C SER A 676 3.47 -50.50 44.01
N ALA A 677 2.70 -50.20 42.95
CA ALA A 677 2.04 -48.91 42.76
C ALA A 677 0.65 -48.93 43.30
N SER A 678 0.43 -48.34 44.48
CA SER A 678 -0.84 -48.20 45.22
C SER A 678 -1.84 -47.20 44.64
N MET A 679 -1.68 -46.77 43.38
CA MET A 679 -2.53 -45.76 42.73
C MET A 679 -3.32 -46.34 41.57
N SER A 680 -4.61 -45.96 41.48
CA SER A 680 -5.45 -46.28 40.33
C SER A 680 -4.98 -45.45 39.09
N PRO A 681 -5.29 -45.89 37.84
CA PRO A 681 -4.95 -45.13 36.63
C PRO A 681 -5.50 -43.69 36.68
N GLU A 682 -6.67 -43.47 37.27
CA GLU A 682 -7.29 -42.14 37.47
C GLU A 682 -6.50 -41.27 38.45
N GLN A 683 -6.00 -41.85 39.54
CA GLN A 683 -5.18 -41.13 40.51
C GLN A 683 -3.81 -40.78 39.95
N LEU A 684 -3.26 -41.62 39.08
CA LEU A 684 -1.99 -41.38 38.43
C LEU A 684 -2.13 -40.31 37.34
N ALA A 685 -3.25 -40.29 36.59
CA ALA A 685 -3.58 -39.23 35.66
C ALA A 685 -3.72 -37.87 36.37
N ALA A 686 -4.46 -37.82 37.50
CA ALA A 686 -4.58 -36.61 38.33
C ALA A 686 -3.22 -36.12 38.86
N ARG A 687 -2.33 -37.04 39.22
CA ARG A 687 -0.98 -36.70 39.67
C ARG A 687 -0.11 -36.17 38.53
N ILE A 688 -0.23 -36.75 37.34
CA ILE A 688 0.44 -36.24 36.15
C ILE A 688 0.00 -34.82 35.83
N ASP A 689 -1.30 -34.54 35.92
CA ASP A 689 -1.85 -33.22 35.73
C ASP A 689 -1.29 -32.21 36.75
N THR A 690 -1.20 -32.55 38.03
CA THR A 690 -0.61 -31.66 39.04
C THR A 690 0.91 -31.44 38.83
N LEU A 691 1.64 -32.47 38.46
CA LEU A 691 3.07 -32.36 38.16
C LEU A 691 3.33 -31.55 36.89
N TYR A 692 2.43 -31.64 35.90
CA TYR A 692 2.52 -30.83 34.69
C TYR A 692 2.28 -29.35 35.00
N ALA A 693 1.31 -28.99 35.82
CA ALA A 693 1.11 -27.65 36.34
C ALA A 693 2.34 -27.12 37.09
N PHE A 694 2.89 -27.94 37.97
CA PHE A 694 4.11 -27.59 38.70
C PHE A 694 5.30 -27.35 37.76
N GLN A 695 5.45 -28.16 36.70
CA GLN A 695 6.47 -27.96 35.67
C GLN A 695 6.24 -26.66 34.92
N GLN A 696 5.01 -26.37 34.48
CA GLN A 696 4.65 -25.15 33.79
C GLN A 696 4.97 -23.90 34.64
N GLU A 697 4.64 -23.94 35.92
CA GLU A 697 4.92 -22.88 36.90
C GLU A 697 6.42 -22.61 37.05
N HIS A 698 7.26 -23.66 37.02
CA HIS A 698 8.72 -23.57 37.17
C HIS A 698 9.47 -23.50 35.84
N SER A 699 8.77 -23.61 34.71
CA SER A 699 9.36 -23.42 33.37
C SER A 699 9.90 -22.00 33.19
N TYR A 700 10.82 -21.79 32.23
CA TYR A 700 11.34 -20.45 31.98
C TYR A 700 10.24 -19.46 31.60
N ILE A 701 9.19 -19.89 30.89
CA ILE A 701 8.06 -19.02 30.55
C ILE A 701 7.22 -18.69 31.80
N GLY A 702 7.03 -19.65 32.75
CA GLY A 702 6.38 -19.43 34.01
C GLY A 702 7.15 -18.46 34.91
N GLN A 703 8.49 -18.59 34.97
CA GLN A 703 9.35 -17.66 35.68
C GLN A 703 9.29 -16.25 35.07
N LEU A 704 9.27 -16.13 33.73
CA LEU A 704 9.05 -14.84 33.05
C LEU A 704 7.69 -14.23 33.37
N GLY A 705 6.62 -15.06 33.43
CA GLY A 705 5.30 -14.63 33.87
C GLY A 705 5.31 -14.03 35.27
N ARG A 706 5.99 -14.66 36.24
CA ARG A 706 6.16 -14.15 37.59
C ARG A 706 6.99 -12.86 37.67
N ILE A 707 8.00 -12.70 36.82
CA ILE A 707 8.78 -11.46 36.74
C ILE A 707 7.91 -10.30 36.26
N VAL A 708 6.98 -10.58 35.34
CA VAL A 708 6.06 -9.57 34.77
C VAL A 708 4.89 -9.29 35.72
N SER A 709 4.49 -10.27 36.53
CA SER A 709 3.32 -10.20 37.42
C SER A 709 3.25 -8.93 38.29
N PRO A 710 4.32 -8.42 38.93
CA PRO A 710 4.24 -7.20 39.76
C PRO A 710 3.81 -5.95 38.97
N VAL A 711 4.09 -5.92 37.63
CA VAL A 711 3.67 -4.83 36.76
C VAL A 711 2.21 -4.98 36.34
N MET A 712 1.70 -6.23 36.26
CA MET A 712 0.35 -6.55 35.80
C MET A 712 -0.66 -6.71 36.98
N GLU A 713 -0.22 -6.97 38.20
CA GLU A 713 -1.05 -7.07 39.38
C GLU A 713 -1.98 -5.86 39.58
N PRO A 714 -1.57 -4.60 39.35
CA PRO A 714 -2.46 -3.44 39.46
C PRO A 714 -3.66 -3.48 38.50
N LEU A 715 -3.60 -4.32 37.45
CA LEU A 715 -4.66 -4.56 36.45
C LEU A 715 -5.62 -5.70 36.91
N GLY A 716 -5.32 -6.37 38.03
CA GLY A 716 -6.06 -7.53 38.52
C GLY A 716 -5.65 -8.86 37.86
N PHE A 717 -4.47 -8.93 37.20
CA PHE A 717 -4.01 -10.16 36.56
C PHE A 717 -3.27 -11.07 37.53
N ASN A 718 -3.38 -12.37 37.32
CA ASN A 718 -2.60 -13.38 37.99
C ASN A 718 -1.49 -13.90 37.03
N TRP A 719 -0.52 -14.62 37.58
CA TRP A 719 0.64 -15.12 36.79
C TRP A 719 0.23 -16.02 35.62
N LYS A 720 -0.89 -16.77 35.73
CA LYS A 720 -1.41 -17.62 34.63
C LYS A 720 -1.89 -16.77 33.46
N MET A 721 -2.56 -15.67 33.74
CA MET A 721 -2.97 -14.69 32.72
C MET A 721 -1.74 -14.05 32.04
N ASP A 722 -0.69 -13.74 32.87
CA ASP A 722 0.55 -13.14 32.34
C ASP A 722 1.29 -14.10 31.41
N VAL A 723 1.35 -15.38 31.72
CA VAL A 723 1.88 -16.42 30.82
C VAL A 723 1.06 -16.49 29.51
N GLY A 724 -0.27 -16.44 29.62
CA GLY A 724 -1.15 -16.37 28.45
C GLY A 724 -0.86 -15.14 27.56
N LEU A 725 -0.58 -13.99 28.16
CA LEU A 725 -0.19 -12.79 27.40
C LEU A 725 1.17 -12.96 26.69
N LEU A 726 2.15 -13.58 27.34
CA LEU A 726 3.47 -13.85 26.75
C LEU A 726 3.38 -14.80 25.56
N THR A 727 2.63 -15.89 25.67
CA THR A 727 2.41 -16.80 24.53
C THR A 727 1.62 -16.14 23.41
N GLY A 728 0.65 -15.29 23.74
CA GLY A 728 -0.13 -14.49 22.82
C GLY A 728 0.68 -13.45 22.01
N ILE A 729 1.95 -13.20 22.32
CA ILE A 729 2.85 -12.39 21.50
C ILE A 729 3.15 -13.11 20.18
N ALA A 730 3.32 -14.42 20.18
CA ALA A 730 3.55 -15.19 18.95
C ALA A 730 2.28 -15.22 18.09
N ALA A 731 1.18 -15.70 18.64
CA ALA A 731 -0.13 -15.74 17.99
C ALA A 731 -1.23 -15.58 19.05
N LYS A 732 -2.25 -14.78 18.74
CA LYS A 732 -3.29 -14.41 19.71
C LYS A 732 -4.17 -15.58 20.13
N GLU A 733 -4.33 -16.55 19.27
CA GLU A 733 -5.06 -17.77 19.48
C GLU A 733 -4.45 -18.62 20.60
N LEU A 734 -3.13 -18.57 20.77
CA LEU A 734 -2.40 -19.34 21.79
C LEU A 734 -2.78 -18.93 23.22
N VAL A 735 -3.34 -17.75 23.42
CA VAL A 735 -3.83 -17.30 24.73
C VAL A 735 -4.90 -18.26 25.25
N VAL A 736 -5.89 -18.64 24.41
CA VAL A 736 -6.96 -19.56 24.80
C VAL A 736 -6.40 -20.94 25.10
N SER A 737 -5.54 -21.46 24.24
CA SER A 737 -4.91 -22.77 24.42
C SER A 737 -4.07 -22.82 25.71
N THR A 738 -3.27 -21.76 25.98
CA THR A 738 -2.45 -21.66 27.18
C THR A 738 -3.31 -21.59 28.45
N LEU A 739 -4.37 -20.78 28.43
CA LEU A 739 -5.30 -20.72 29.56
C LEU A 739 -6.05 -22.06 29.74
N GLY A 740 -6.41 -22.70 28.61
CA GLY A 740 -7.00 -24.05 28.63
C GLY A 740 -6.12 -25.06 29.35
N VAL A 741 -4.84 -25.10 29.04
CA VAL A 741 -3.89 -25.99 29.73
C VAL A 741 -3.75 -25.62 31.18
N MET A 742 -3.64 -24.35 31.55
CA MET A 742 -3.38 -23.89 32.91
C MET A 742 -4.59 -23.96 33.84
N TYR A 743 -5.81 -24.00 33.29
CA TYR A 743 -7.06 -24.06 34.08
C TYR A 743 -7.81 -25.40 33.93
N SER A 744 -7.44 -26.29 33.01
CA SER A 744 -8.12 -27.60 32.79
C SER A 744 -7.95 -28.59 33.96
N GLU A 745 -6.96 -28.37 34.81
CA GLU A 745 -6.59 -29.28 35.91
C GLU A 745 -7.52 -29.23 37.09
N GLY A 746 -8.27 -28.15 37.31
CA GLY A 746 -9.28 -28.05 38.35
C GLY A 746 -10.63 -28.67 37.98
N ALA A 747 -10.87 -28.99 36.74
CA ALA A 747 -12.20 -29.39 36.24
C ALA A 747 -12.38 -30.93 36.15
N LYS A 748 -11.30 -31.67 35.88
CA LYS A 748 -11.38 -33.15 35.78
C LYS A 748 -11.64 -33.87 37.10
N VAL A 749 -11.30 -33.24 38.25
CA VAL A 749 -11.48 -33.81 39.58
C VAL A 749 -12.90 -33.60 40.15
N SER A 750 -13.75 -32.75 39.55
CA SER A 750 -15.06 -32.38 40.10
C SER A 750 -16.25 -33.10 39.45
N GLY A 751 -16.04 -34.25 38.80
CA GLY A 751 -17.07 -35.24 38.47
C GLY A 751 -18.24 -34.70 37.61
N GLY A 752 -18.35 -35.16 36.39
CA GLY A 752 -19.50 -34.97 35.50
C GLY A 752 -19.16 -35.27 34.08
N GLU A 753 -19.56 -36.42 33.61
CA GLU A 753 -19.24 -36.98 32.27
C GLU A 753 -19.88 -36.27 31.07
N ASP A 754 -20.57 -35.10 31.24
CA ASP A 754 -21.41 -34.53 30.18
C ASP A 754 -21.17 -33.05 29.82
N LEU A 755 -20.11 -32.38 30.34
CA LEU A 755 -19.84 -30.98 29.95
C LEU A 755 -18.74 -30.90 28.88
N SER A 756 -19.00 -30.10 27.82
CA SER A 756 -17.97 -29.78 26.80
C SER A 756 -16.74 -29.15 27.45
N ALA A 757 -15.55 -29.39 26.89
CA ALA A 757 -14.30 -28.84 27.40
C ALA A 757 -14.34 -27.31 27.62
N ASP A 758 -15.06 -26.58 26.75
CA ASP A 758 -15.24 -25.12 26.86
C ASP A 758 -16.01 -24.72 28.13
N THR A 759 -17.04 -25.48 28.54
CA THR A 759 -17.85 -25.19 29.71
C THR A 759 -17.05 -25.47 31.01
N GLN A 760 -16.19 -26.47 30.99
CA GLN A 760 -15.29 -26.79 32.11
C GLN A 760 -14.27 -25.69 32.32
N LEU A 761 -13.65 -25.19 31.22
CA LEU A 761 -12.72 -24.07 31.27
C LEU A 761 -13.37 -22.78 31.75
N GLN A 762 -14.57 -22.45 31.29
CA GLN A 762 -15.33 -21.28 31.77
C GLN A 762 -15.59 -21.35 33.28
N THR A 763 -15.97 -22.50 33.79
CA THR A 763 -16.22 -22.70 35.22
C THR A 763 -14.96 -22.54 36.05
N ALA A 764 -13.81 -23.04 35.58
CA ALA A 764 -12.53 -22.89 36.26
C ALA A 764 -12.04 -21.42 36.27
N LEU A 765 -12.23 -20.70 35.19
CA LEU A 765 -11.88 -19.26 35.07
C LEU A 765 -12.69 -18.40 36.04
N VAL A 766 -14.01 -18.66 36.18
CA VAL A 766 -14.89 -17.88 37.10
C VAL A 766 -14.52 -18.07 38.55
N LYS A 767 -13.91 -19.20 38.95
CA LYS A 767 -13.45 -19.43 40.31
C LYS A 767 -12.20 -18.64 40.69
N ASP A 768 -11.32 -18.38 39.74
CA ASP A 768 -9.98 -17.79 39.97
C ASP A 768 -9.88 -16.31 39.60
N ILE A 769 -10.75 -15.83 38.70
CA ILE A 769 -10.69 -14.48 38.14
C ILE A 769 -11.97 -13.70 38.50
N THR A 770 -11.83 -12.42 38.87
CA THR A 770 -12.98 -11.54 39.07
C THR A 770 -13.55 -10.99 37.76
N PRO A 771 -14.85 -10.65 37.68
CA PRO A 771 -15.41 -10.04 36.44
C PRO A 771 -14.71 -8.73 36.02
N ALA A 772 -14.24 -7.94 37.02
CA ALA A 772 -13.47 -6.73 36.76
C ALA A 772 -12.10 -7.04 36.14
N ALA A 773 -11.41 -8.08 36.63
CA ALA A 773 -10.13 -8.53 36.06
C ALA A 773 -10.33 -9.14 34.68
N ALA A 774 -11.40 -9.89 34.44
CA ALA A 774 -11.74 -10.44 33.14
C ALA A 774 -11.96 -9.34 32.07
N MET A 775 -12.72 -8.29 32.40
CA MET A 775 -12.92 -7.15 31.50
C MET A 775 -11.62 -6.38 31.25
N SER A 776 -10.81 -6.13 32.30
CA SER A 776 -9.49 -5.51 32.19
C SER A 776 -8.58 -6.33 31.27
N PHE A 777 -8.60 -7.65 31.39
CA PHE A 777 -7.81 -8.55 30.55
C PHE A 777 -8.25 -8.54 29.08
N MET A 778 -9.56 -8.54 28.81
CA MET A 778 -10.08 -8.39 27.45
C MET A 778 -9.64 -7.06 26.83
N VAL A 779 -9.68 -5.96 27.59
CA VAL A 779 -9.21 -4.66 27.09
C VAL A 779 -7.70 -4.65 26.86
N PHE A 780 -6.94 -5.30 27.74
CA PHE A 780 -5.51 -5.43 27.55
C PHE A 780 -5.19 -6.23 26.29
N ILE A 781 -5.85 -7.36 26.07
CA ILE A 781 -5.70 -8.20 24.85
C ILE A 781 -6.08 -7.42 23.58
N LEU A 782 -7.07 -6.53 23.67
CA LEU A 782 -7.43 -5.67 22.54
C LEU A 782 -6.28 -4.76 22.14
N LEU A 783 -5.55 -4.18 23.07
CA LEU A 783 -4.68 -3.04 22.85
C LEU A 783 -3.19 -3.38 22.88
N TYR A 784 -2.80 -4.47 23.60
CA TYR A 784 -1.40 -4.78 23.84
C TYR A 784 -0.64 -5.19 22.57
N PHE A 785 0.63 -5.43 22.73
CA PHE A 785 1.59 -5.82 21.71
C PHE A 785 0.95 -6.61 20.54
N PRO A 786 1.11 -6.15 19.27
CA PRO A 786 0.62 -6.90 18.13
C PRO A 786 1.36 -8.24 18.01
N CYS A 787 0.77 -9.23 17.34
CA CYS A 787 1.47 -10.50 17.11
C CYS A 787 2.78 -10.26 16.33
N VAL A 788 3.75 -11.19 16.49
CA VAL A 788 5.07 -11.09 15.83
C VAL A 788 4.94 -10.85 14.32
N ALA A 789 3.98 -11.48 13.67
CA ALA A 789 3.69 -11.27 12.25
C ALA A 789 3.37 -9.78 11.93
N THR A 790 2.56 -9.15 12.77
CA THR A 790 2.22 -7.72 12.63
C THR A 790 3.43 -6.82 12.90
N PHE A 791 4.26 -7.16 13.88
CA PHE A 791 5.50 -6.43 14.17
C PHE A 791 6.46 -6.44 12.97
N VAL A 792 6.65 -7.61 12.36
CA VAL A 792 7.47 -7.76 11.14
C VAL A 792 6.86 -6.99 9.96
N ALA A 793 5.54 -7.00 9.82
CA ALA A 793 4.86 -6.21 8.79
C ALA A 793 5.11 -4.71 8.98
N ILE A 794 4.99 -4.18 10.22
CA ILE A 794 5.29 -2.77 10.54
C ILE A 794 6.74 -2.44 10.18
N LYS A 795 7.70 -3.28 10.56
CA LYS A 795 9.12 -3.09 10.23
C LYS A 795 9.34 -3.05 8.72
N ASN A 796 8.74 -3.95 7.98
CA ASN A 796 8.91 -4.05 6.53
C ASN A 796 8.28 -2.84 5.80
N GLU A 797 7.11 -2.36 6.24
CA GLU A 797 6.44 -1.21 5.63
C GLU A 797 7.06 0.14 6.01
N THR A 798 7.65 0.23 7.20
CA THR A 798 8.31 1.48 7.65
C THR A 798 9.81 1.52 7.31
N GLY A 799 10.40 0.37 6.95
CA GLY A 799 11.83 0.23 6.63
C GLY A 799 12.77 0.35 7.84
N LYS A 800 12.26 0.61 9.06
CA LYS A 800 13.09 0.89 10.26
C LYS A 800 12.58 0.14 11.48
N TRP A 801 13.46 -0.61 12.15
CA TRP A 801 13.16 -1.29 13.41
C TRP A 801 12.68 -0.35 14.52
N ARG A 802 13.23 0.87 14.56
CA ARG A 802 12.88 1.89 15.56
C ARG A 802 11.37 2.21 15.56
N TRP A 803 10.76 2.28 14.39
CA TRP A 803 9.32 2.55 14.26
C TRP A 803 8.46 1.36 14.73
N ALA A 804 8.86 0.13 14.40
CA ALA A 804 8.16 -1.05 14.87
C ALA A 804 8.20 -1.16 16.39
N VAL A 805 9.38 -0.95 16.99
CA VAL A 805 9.55 -0.93 18.45
C VAL A 805 8.75 0.21 19.10
N ALA A 806 8.81 1.43 18.56
CA ALA A 806 8.06 2.57 19.08
C ALA A 806 6.54 2.32 19.03
N CYS A 807 6.03 1.71 17.95
CA CYS A 807 4.63 1.33 17.85
C CYS A 807 4.23 0.30 18.93
N CYS A 808 5.06 -0.70 19.17
CA CYS A 808 4.82 -1.70 20.20
C CYS A 808 4.85 -1.12 21.63
N VAL A 809 5.84 -0.29 21.94
CA VAL A 809 5.91 0.40 23.24
C VAL A 809 4.68 1.29 23.44
N TYR A 810 4.29 2.04 22.42
CA TYR A 810 3.11 2.88 22.44
C TYR A 810 1.84 2.07 22.72
N THR A 811 1.61 0.97 21.99
CA THR A 811 0.42 0.12 22.20
C THR A 811 0.41 -0.53 23.58
N MET A 812 1.57 -0.93 24.11
CA MET A 812 1.70 -1.47 25.48
C MET A 812 1.34 -0.42 26.56
N ILE A 813 1.82 0.81 26.40
CA ILE A 813 1.49 1.90 27.33
C ILE A 813 0.00 2.17 27.32
N VAL A 814 -0.62 2.29 26.14
CA VAL A 814 -2.06 2.52 26.00
C VAL A 814 -2.85 1.35 26.59
N ALA A 815 -2.43 0.11 26.34
CA ALA A 815 -3.06 -1.09 26.89
C ALA A 815 -3.05 -1.08 28.43
N TRP A 816 -1.89 -0.80 29.02
CA TRP A 816 -1.73 -0.77 30.48
C TRP A 816 -2.61 0.31 31.12
N VAL A 817 -2.54 1.54 30.60
CA VAL A 817 -3.30 2.69 31.14
C VAL A 817 -4.81 2.45 31.05
N MET A 818 -5.29 1.97 29.91
CA MET A 818 -6.72 1.74 29.67
C MET A 818 -7.24 0.57 30.53
N SER A 819 -6.49 -0.53 30.60
CA SER A 819 -6.86 -1.66 31.43
C SER A 819 -6.89 -1.31 32.92
N PHE A 820 -5.88 -0.54 33.38
CA PHE A 820 -5.86 -0.02 34.74
C PHE A 820 -7.08 0.88 35.03
N ALA A 821 -7.37 1.81 34.15
CA ALA A 821 -8.53 2.69 34.33
C ALA A 821 -9.85 1.89 34.41
N ILE A 822 -10.05 0.93 33.50
CA ILE A 822 -11.27 0.10 33.48
C ILE A 822 -11.34 -0.79 34.71
N TYR A 823 -10.25 -1.41 35.14
CA TYR A 823 -10.20 -2.21 36.35
C TYR A 823 -10.61 -1.39 37.58
N ARG A 824 -10.02 -0.19 37.74
CA ARG A 824 -10.34 0.71 38.84
C ARG A 824 -11.77 1.23 38.81
N ILE A 825 -12.29 1.57 37.67
CA ILE A 825 -13.68 1.99 37.51
C ILE A 825 -14.63 0.86 37.88
N LEU A 826 -14.42 -0.36 37.42
CA LEU A 826 -15.27 -1.48 37.74
C LEU A 826 -15.24 -1.87 39.23
N LEU A 827 -14.10 -1.73 39.91
CA LEU A 827 -13.99 -1.93 41.34
C LEU A 827 -14.75 -0.86 42.17
N LEU A 828 -15.01 0.32 41.58
CA LEU A 828 -15.80 1.36 42.27
C LEU A 828 -17.31 1.14 42.11
N PHE A 829 -17.74 0.40 41.09
CA PHE A 829 -19.15 0.16 40.80
C PHE A 829 -19.61 -1.26 41.15
N GLY A 830 -18.74 -2.17 41.50
CA GLY A 830 -19.01 -3.54 41.89
C GLY A 830 -18.40 -3.90 43.20
#